data_16944e19e11881324984ae636182dee1
#
_entry.id   16944e19e11881324984ae636182dee1
#
_cell.length_a   1.000
_cell.length_b   1.000
_cell.length_c   1.000
_cell.angle_alpha   90.00
_cell.angle_beta   90.00
_cell.angle_gamma   90.00
#
_symmetry.space_group_name_H-M   'P 1'
#
loop_
_entity.id
_entity.type
_entity.pdbx_description
1 polymer ?
#
loop_
_entity_poly.entity_id
_entity_poly.type
_entity_poly.pdbx_seq_one_letter_code
_entity_poly.pdbx_strand_id
1 'polypeptide(L)'
;MRTSRHPAGPRWLAALLLALAALFCGLLTPAASAVRAELAFPVHEGFDNGNDLGTATGSASYSDGWLRLTPATATRAGSWQMKDSFSTDLGIVAEFTYATYGGSTFDGKRGDGLAFFLADGSASTGTGATGGALGYACAGLATRCTSNGVPGAFLGVGIDEFGNFSASSTGASGPGTQANKIVLRGGGNGTSGYRFGTSANGPGGTVETGNRAKFRTVRVTVQPSGGKLLVSVWSDSGPGTTSTKVISDFDVSTVSGQPSLPSTLRVGFSAGTGGATNNHEIGDLKINVPADLSVTKSGKPATVAAGTRPVTYTVTVRNSDANAVSGAAVKDAAPGLTGVTWTCSASSGSACGRASGTGPLDTTADLARDGTVTYTVTGTAPAQPTTLTNTATVIEPGNRSDTDPADNTATASTTVTARADAAVSKAGVGQGPVRPGEEFEYRITVRDNGPSDTANVKVTDTLPTGLTFVSSADGCTASGQALTCPTAARLAASASVSWTFRVKLDAAYQGDGSDLGNVAKVTHDVSDPDLTNNTSTAALPPGGVRAPSADLVTVKRTTTNGQVAPGEEYFYRVTVANRGPSVARAVRITDPLPTSLTFVSSADGCTLAGRTVTCGPVATLTPGAATSWTFRVRLNADYSGDGTDVLNVATADADTADPDTGNNSGSATVPGGRVKPPTADLEFGKTAENTPT
;
A
#
# COMPACT_ATOMS: atom_id res chain seq x y z
N MET A 1 -36.50 60.93 30.18
CA MET A 1 -37.34 62.14 30.09
C MET A 1 -38.12 62.08 28.80
N ARG A 2 -39.46 62.18 28.97
CA ARG A 2 -40.53 62.58 28.00
C ARG A 2 -40.62 61.73 26.72
N THR A 3 -41.50 60.69 26.61
CA THR A 3 -43.00 60.73 26.51
C THR A 3 -43.53 61.56 25.38
N SER A 4 -44.22 60.95 24.42
CA SER A 4 -45.61 61.19 23.98
C SER A 4 -45.92 60.41 22.71
N ARG A 5 -46.80 59.41 22.78
CA ARG A 5 -48.26 59.40 22.63
C ARG A 5 -48.72 59.51 21.20
N HIS A 6 -49.41 58.44 20.81
CA HIS A 6 -50.35 58.23 19.67
C HIS A 6 -51.39 59.39 19.55
N PRO A 7 -52.06 59.47 18.36
CA PRO A 7 -53.44 58.93 18.42
C PRO A 7 -53.90 58.09 17.25
N ALA A 8 -54.84 57.25 17.58
CA ALA A 8 -55.59 56.35 16.70
C ALA A 8 -56.66 57.12 15.92
N GLY A 9 -56.97 56.72 14.71
CA GLY A 9 -58.14 57.13 13.90
C GLY A 9 -58.57 55.94 12.99
N PRO A 10 -59.83 55.89 12.55
CA PRO A 10 -60.66 54.69 12.77
C PRO A 10 -60.76 53.76 11.57
N ARG A 11 -60.73 52.48 11.92
CA ARG A 11 -61.14 51.35 11.08
C ARG A 11 -62.64 51.25 11.03
N TRP A 12 -63.34 51.76 10.01
CA TRP A 12 -64.75 51.43 9.79
C TRP A 12 -65.28 51.72 8.36
N LEU A 13 -64.43 51.78 7.32
CA LEU A 13 -64.92 51.99 5.94
C LEU A 13 -64.45 51.03 4.89
N ALA A 14 -63.84 49.85 5.29
CA ALA A 14 -63.36 48.83 4.33
C ALA A 14 -64.25 47.55 4.30
N ALA A 15 -65.31 47.46 5.09
CA ALA A 15 -66.15 46.29 5.18
C ALA A 15 -67.48 46.36 4.36
N LEU A 16 -67.75 47.42 3.63
CA LEU A 16 -69.01 47.57 2.88
C LEU A 16 -68.85 47.52 1.35
N LEU A 17 -67.63 47.39 0.81
CA LEU A 17 -67.40 47.28 -0.64
C LEU A 17 -67.02 45.84 -1.10
N LEU A 18 -66.91 44.87 -0.19
CA LEU A 18 -66.66 43.44 -0.52
C LEU A 18 -67.92 42.58 -0.56
N ALA A 19 -69.11 43.11 -0.24
CA ALA A 19 -70.39 42.37 -0.22
C ALA A 19 -71.24 42.54 -1.48
N LEU A 20 -70.89 43.39 -2.44
CA LEU A 20 -71.66 43.58 -3.69
C LEU A 20 -70.96 43.03 -4.95
N ALA A 21 -69.73 42.42 -4.84
CA ALA A 21 -69.07 41.77 -5.96
C ALA A 21 -69.34 40.26 -6.02
N ALA A 22 -70.06 39.70 -5.07
CA ALA A 22 -70.30 38.24 -4.97
C ALA A 22 -71.65 37.78 -5.57
N LEU A 23 -72.42 38.63 -6.26
CA LEU A 23 -73.76 38.26 -6.75
C LEU A 23 -73.90 38.29 -8.28
N PHE A 24 -72.82 38.40 -9.08
CA PHE A 24 -72.92 38.37 -10.55
C PHE A 24 -71.80 37.54 -11.22
N CYS A 25 -71.27 36.50 -10.55
CA CYS A 25 -70.40 35.52 -11.18
C CYS A 25 -70.87 34.09 -10.91
N GLY A 26 -72.12 33.88 -11.14
CA GLY A 26 -72.72 32.54 -11.25
C GLY A 26 -72.72 32.14 -12.72
N LEU A 27 -72.16 30.95 -12.99
CA LEU A 27 -72.26 30.17 -14.25
C LEU A 27 -71.23 30.52 -15.33
N LEU A 28 -69.96 30.16 -15.03
CA LEU A 28 -69.04 29.53 -15.97
C LEU A 28 -67.96 28.86 -15.10
N THR A 29 -68.23 27.71 -14.50
CA THR A 29 -67.20 26.78 -14.09
C THR A 29 -66.51 26.29 -15.37
N PRO A 30 -65.24 26.61 -15.65
CA PRO A 30 -64.50 25.79 -16.60
C PRO A 30 -64.54 24.39 -16.02
N ALA A 31 -65.00 23.42 -16.83
CA ALA A 31 -64.80 22.02 -16.50
C ALA A 31 -63.34 21.87 -16.09
N ALA A 32 -63.08 21.55 -14.82
CA ALA A 32 -61.78 21.20 -14.38
C ALA A 32 -61.34 20.02 -15.26
N SER A 33 -60.52 20.26 -16.25
CA SER A 33 -59.76 19.23 -16.91
C SER A 33 -59.06 18.50 -15.76
N ALA A 34 -59.45 17.25 -15.52
CA ALA A 34 -58.79 16.39 -14.58
C ALA A 34 -57.30 16.39 -15.00
N VAL A 35 -56.48 17.11 -14.23
CA VAL A 35 -55.05 17.01 -14.37
C VAL A 35 -54.76 15.54 -14.09
N ARG A 36 -54.47 14.79 -15.14
CA ARG A 36 -54.03 13.41 -14.97
C ARG A 36 -52.78 13.45 -14.11
N ALA A 37 -52.68 12.53 -13.16
CA ALA A 37 -51.51 12.43 -12.32
C ALA A 37 -50.28 12.17 -13.20
N GLU A 38 -49.20 12.90 -12.97
CA GLU A 38 -47.95 12.64 -13.60
C GLU A 38 -47.35 11.34 -13.01
N LEU A 39 -46.78 10.48 -13.86
CA LEU A 39 -46.21 9.22 -13.46
C LEU A 39 -45.09 9.43 -12.45
N ALA A 40 -45.22 8.82 -11.27
CA ALA A 40 -44.18 8.86 -10.25
C ALA A 40 -43.18 7.70 -10.46
N PHE A 41 -41.88 7.99 -10.46
CA PHE A 41 -40.79 7.02 -10.61
C PHE A 41 -40.17 6.65 -9.25
N PRO A 42 -39.72 5.40 -9.06
CA PRO A 42 -39.72 4.26 -9.99
C PRO A 42 -41.13 3.67 -10.18
N VAL A 43 -41.37 3.11 -11.37
CA VAL A 43 -42.55 2.29 -11.63
C VAL A 43 -42.17 0.82 -11.66
N HIS A 44 -42.97 0.00 -11.01
CA HIS A 44 -42.86 -1.46 -11.09
C HIS A 44 -44.27 -2.06 -11.27
N GLU A 45 -44.47 -2.81 -12.36
CA GLU A 45 -45.71 -3.53 -12.65
C GLU A 45 -45.40 -5.01 -12.85
N GLY A 46 -45.85 -5.83 -11.91
CA GLY A 46 -45.68 -7.29 -11.91
C GLY A 46 -46.80 -8.06 -12.61
N PHE A 47 -47.87 -7.38 -13.04
CA PHE A 47 -49.05 -7.98 -13.66
C PHE A 47 -49.79 -9.02 -12.79
N ASP A 48 -49.76 -8.86 -11.47
CA ASP A 48 -50.25 -9.81 -10.46
C ASP A 48 -51.73 -9.66 -10.12
N ASN A 49 -52.56 -9.09 -10.98
CA ASN A 49 -54.03 -8.93 -10.76
C ASN A 49 -54.47 -8.03 -9.58
N GLY A 50 -53.61 -7.17 -9.04
CA GLY A 50 -53.95 -6.41 -7.84
C GLY A 50 -53.77 -4.90 -7.91
N ASN A 51 -52.79 -4.42 -8.66
CA ASN A 51 -52.45 -2.99 -8.84
C ASN A 51 -52.26 -2.68 -10.33
N ASP A 52 -53.36 -2.68 -11.03
CA ASP A 52 -53.37 -2.49 -12.47
C ASP A 52 -53.03 -1.01 -12.81
N LEU A 53 -51.77 -0.75 -13.13
CA LEU A 53 -51.30 0.57 -13.57
C LEU A 53 -51.75 0.93 -14.99
N GLY A 54 -52.36 -0.02 -15.71
CA GLY A 54 -52.81 0.17 -17.08
C GLY A 54 -54.23 -0.34 -17.36
N THR A 55 -54.60 -0.27 -18.63
CA THR A 55 -55.89 -0.74 -19.16
C THR A 55 -55.62 -1.75 -20.26
N ALA A 56 -56.10 -2.99 -20.08
CA ALA A 56 -56.08 -4.04 -21.08
C ALA A 56 -57.25 -3.86 -22.06
N THR A 57 -56.98 -4.03 -23.37
CA THR A 57 -57.97 -3.96 -24.45
C THR A 57 -57.75 -5.07 -25.48
N GLY A 58 -58.76 -5.35 -26.28
CA GLY A 58 -58.69 -6.42 -27.27
C GLY A 58 -58.65 -7.82 -26.63
N SER A 59 -57.68 -8.64 -26.99
CA SER A 59 -57.47 -9.98 -26.44
C SER A 59 -56.59 -10.01 -25.18
N ALA A 60 -56.12 -8.85 -24.70
CA ALA A 60 -55.22 -8.79 -23.54
C ALA A 60 -55.90 -9.23 -22.25
N SER A 61 -55.21 -10.00 -21.43
CA SER A 61 -55.69 -10.57 -20.16
C SER A 61 -54.52 -10.85 -19.23
N TYR A 62 -54.79 -10.99 -17.93
CA TYR A 62 -53.76 -11.39 -16.96
C TYR A 62 -53.78 -12.90 -16.76
N SER A 63 -52.58 -13.52 -16.63
CA SER A 63 -52.45 -14.95 -16.43
C SER A 63 -51.15 -15.25 -15.62
N ASP A 64 -51.35 -15.68 -14.36
CA ASP A 64 -50.27 -16.18 -13.49
C ASP A 64 -49.04 -15.23 -13.38
N GLY A 65 -49.30 -13.95 -13.09
CA GLY A 65 -48.25 -12.94 -12.98
C GLY A 65 -47.66 -12.47 -14.34
N TRP A 66 -48.37 -12.71 -15.43
CA TRP A 66 -48.04 -12.25 -16.78
C TRP A 66 -49.21 -11.55 -17.44
N LEU A 67 -48.92 -10.48 -18.16
CA LEU A 67 -49.86 -9.85 -19.09
C LEU A 67 -49.83 -10.62 -20.41
N ARG A 68 -50.83 -11.43 -20.68
CA ARG A 68 -51.03 -12.10 -21.98
C ARG A 68 -51.72 -11.15 -22.94
N LEU A 69 -50.98 -10.62 -23.92
CA LEU A 69 -51.49 -9.72 -24.95
C LEU A 69 -52.34 -10.48 -26.00
N THR A 70 -51.86 -11.63 -26.46
CA THR A 70 -52.61 -12.53 -27.34
C THR A 70 -52.48 -13.97 -26.91
N PRO A 71 -53.57 -14.77 -26.95
CA PRO A 71 -53.48 -16.22 -26.91
C PRO A 71 -52.94 -16.78 -28.25
N ALA A 72 -52.49 -18.04 -28.25
CA ALA A 72 -52.03 -18.77 -29.45
C ALA A 72 -53.19 -19.15 -30.39
N THR A 73 -54.04 -18.21 -30.74
CA THR A 73 -55.16 -18.34 -31.69
C THR A 73 -55.05 -17.33 -32.81
N ALA A 74 -55.51 -17.68 -34.00
CA ALA A 74 -55.38 -16.83 -35.16
C ALA A 74 -56.21 -15.54 -35.08
N THR A 75 -55.76 -14.51 -35.76
CA THR A 75 -56.44 -13.22 -35.97
C THR A 75 -56.84 -12.54 -34.66
N ARG A 76 -55.89 -12.40 -33.74
CA ARG A 76 -56.03 -11.68 -32.47
C ARG A 76 -55.16 -10.45 -32.45
N ALA A 77 -55.63 -9.43 -31.74
CA ALA A 77 -54.82 -8.31 -31.29
C ALA A 77 -55.23 -7.90 -29.87
N GLY A 78 -54.30 -7.60 -29.06
CA GLY A 78 -54.49 -7.11 -27.71
C GLY A 78 -53.47 -6.05 -27.36
N SER A 79 -53.86 -5.14 -26.49
CA SER A 79 -52.94 -4.14 -25.97
C SER A 79 -53.21 -3.83 -24.51
N TRP A 80 -52.18 -3.30 -23.84
CA TRP A 80 -52.26 -2.74 -22.52
C TRP A 80 -51.58 -1.39 -22.53
N GLN A 81 -52.16 -0.39 -21.88
CA GLN A 81 -51.61 0.97 -21.84
C GLN A 81 -51.70 1.49 -20.42
N MET A 82 -50.64 2.13 -19.93
CA MET A 82 -50.65 2.79 -18.64
C MET A 82 -51.77 3.83 -18.55
N LYS A 83 -52.31 4.02 -17.34
CA LYS A 83 -53.33 5.06 -17.05
C LYS A 83 -52.70 6.44 -17.00
N ASP A 84 -51.47 6.53 -16.42
CA ASP A 84 -50.76 7.77 -16.27
C ASP A 84 -49.74 7.96 -17.40
N SER A 85 -49.36 9.23 -17.62
CA SER A 85 -48.36 9.63 -18.62
C SER A 85 -47.18 10.33 -17.96
N PHE A 86 -46.07 10.39 -18.62
CA PHE A 86 -44.85 11.08 -18.17
C PHE A 86 -44.53 12.24 -19.11
N SER A 87 -43.80 13.27 -18.59
CA SER A 87 -43.29 14.37 -19.41
C SER A 87 -42.23 13.86 -20.38
N THR A 88 -42.33 14.26 -21.65
CA THR A 88 -41.34 13.92 -22.68
C THR A 88 -39.97 14.48 -22.40
N ASP A 89 -39.87 15.60 -21.64
CA ASP A 89 -38.59 16.21 -21.25
C ASP A 89 -37.79 15.33 -20.26
N LEU A 90 -38.49 14.41 -19.55
CA LEU A 90 -37.78 13.47 -18.64
C LEU A 90 -37.17 12.29 -19.40
N GLY A 91 -37.81 11.83 -20.47
CA GLY A 91 -37.47 10.52 -21.05
C GLY A 91 -37.80 9.37 -20.10
N ILE A 92 -37.50 8.16 -20.51
CA ILE A 92 -37.66 6.94 -19.68
C ILE A 92 -36.61 5.90 -20.00
N VAL A 93 -36.33 5.04 -19.03
CA VAL A 93 -35.74 3.71 -19.21
C VAL A 93 -36.78 2.70 -18.81
N ALA A 94 -37.33 1.97 -19.77
CA ALA A 94 -38.26 0.88 -19.54
C ALA A 94 -37.54 -0.46 -19.71
N GLU A 95 -37.60 -1.31 -18.70
CA GLU A 95 -37.09 -2.68 -18.73
C GLU A 95 -38.25 -3.64 -18.47
N PHE A 96 -38.39 -4.65 -19.31
CA PHE A 96 -39.45 -5.66 -19.17
C PHE A 96 -38.99 -7.02 -19.67
N THR A 97 -39.64 -8.06 -19.18
CA THR A 97 -39.44 -9.41 -19.71
C THR A 97 -40.60 -9.77 -20.66
N TYR A 98 -40.30 -10.61 -21.65
CA TYR A 98 -41.35 -11.16 -22.55
C TYR A 98 -41.16 -12.65 -22.78
N ALA A 99 -42.27 -13.33 -23.07
CA ALA A 99 -42.28 -14.73 -23.50
C ALA A 99 -43.21 -14.95 -24.68
N THR A 100 -42.78 -15.80 -25.61
CA THR A 100 -43.57 -16.20 -26.81
C THR A 100 -43.51 -17.72 -26.95
N TYR A 101 -44.69 -18.37 -27.04
CA TYR A 101 -44.72 -19.83 -27.06
C TYR A 101 -46.11 -20.42 -27.42
N GLY A 102 -46.12 -21.73 -27.76
CA GLY A 102 -47.33 -22.58 -27.76
C GLY A 102 -48.21 -22.45 -28.97
N GLY A 103 -47.84 -21.68 -29.98
CA GLY A 103 -48.62 -21.45 -31.17
C GLY A 103 -48.30 -22.39 -32.34
N SER A 104 -49.06 -22.19 -33.42
CA SER A 104 -48.89 -22.89 -34.69
C SER A 104 -48.08 -22.07 -35.71
N THR A 105 -47.42 -22.75 -36.62
CA THR A 105 -46.66 -22.12 -37.70
C THR A 105 -47.51 -21.86 -38.92
N PHE A 106 -47.20 -20.78 -39.61
CA PHE A 106 -47.64 -20.50 -40.96
C PHE A 106 -46.43 -20.23 -41.82
N ASP A 107 -46.26 -20.87 -42.95
CA ASP A 107 -45.07 -20.79 -43.79
C ASP A 107 -43.78 -21.07 -42.97
N GLY A 108 -43.84 -22.08 -42.09
CA GLY A 108 -42.72 -22.50 -41.25
C GLY A 108 -42.32 -21.55 -40.12
N LYS A 109 -43.02 -20.43 -39.91
CA LYS A 109 -42.74 -19.41 -38.88
C LYS A 109 -43.92 -19.30 -37.93
N ARG A 110 -43.64 -19.03 -36.66
CA ARG A 110 -44.61 -18.63 -35.65
C ARG A 110 -44.82 -17.13 -35.65
N GLY A 111 -45.74 -16.63 -34.91
CA GLY A 111 -45.91 -15.20 -34.82
C GLY A 111 -47.28 -14.68 -34.38
N ASP A 112 -47.56 -13.45 -34.73
CA ASP A 112 -46.66 -12.54 -35.50
C ASP A 112 -45.63 -11.84 -34.63
N GLY A 113 -45.92 -11.53 -33.35
CA GLY A 113 -45.01 -10.86 -32.42
C GLY A 113 -45.73 -9.88 -31.50
N LEU A 114 -44.95 -9.10 -30.76
CA LEU A 114 -45.42 -8.09 -29.81
C LEU A 114 -44.63 -6.78 -29.97
N ALA A 115 -45.16 -5.69 -29.38
CA ALA A 115 -44.52 -4.38 -29.41
C ALA A 115 -44.62 -3.68 -28.04
N PHE A 116 -43.51 -3.08 -27.59
CA PHE A 116 -43.51 -1.95 -26.67
C PHE A 116 -43.83 -0.69 -27.48
N PHE A 117 -44.62 0.22 -26.94
CA PHE A 117 -44.89 1.47 -27.64
C PHE A 117 -45.10 2.66 -26.71
N LEU A 118 -44.90 3.84 -27.27
CA LEU A 118 -45.29 5.11 -26.69
C LEU A 118 -46.40 5.73 -27.52
N ALA A 119 -47.39 6.27 -26.81
CA ALA A 119 -48.47 7.03 -27.43
C ALA A 119 -48.61 8.39 -26.73
N ASP A 120 -49.19 9.39 -27.43
CA ASP A 120 -49.54 10.69 -26.86
C ASP A 120 -50.35 10.47 -25.57
N GLY A 121 -49.92 11.10 -24.47
CA GLY A 121 -50.52 10.98 -23.16
C GLY A 121 -51.97 11.43 -23.12
N SER A 122 -52.42 12.30 -24.06
CA SER A 122 -53.77 12.79 -24.19
C SER A 122 -54.66 11.90 -25.06
N ALA A 123 -54.08 10.97 -25.87
CA ALA A 123 -54.82 10.13 -26.77
C ALA A 123 -55.70 9.07 -26.03
N SER A 124 -56.74 8.58 -26.69
CA SER A 124 -57.53 7.45 -26.18
C SER A 124 -56.71 6.16 -26.23
N THR A 125 -56.97 5.25 -25.30
CA THR A 125 -56.43 3.88 -25.35
C THR A 125 -57.10 3.08 -26.47
N GLY A 126 -56.35 2.14 -27.06
CA GLY A 126 -56.90 1.29 -28.12
C GLY A 126 -55.87 0.27 -28.61
N THR A 127 -56.35 -0.64 -29.42
CA THR A 127 -55.56 -1.72 -30.01
C THR A 127 -55.43 -1.49 -31.52
N GLY A 128 -54.27 -1.67 -32.10
CA GLY A 128 -54.02 -1.61 -33.52
C GLY A 128 -54.44 -2.88 -34.27
N ALA A 129 -54.03 -2.99 -35.53
CA ALA A 129 -54.44 -4.09 -36.41
C ALA A 129 -53.81 -5.44 -35.98
N THR A 130 -54.48 -6.53 -36.32
CA THR A 130 -54.04 -7.92 -36.09
C THR A 130 -52.87 -8.29 -36.98
N GLY A 131 -52.31 -9.48 -36.77
CA GLY A 131 -51.26 -10.04 -37.61
C GLY A 131 -49.95 -9.26 -37.49
N GLY A 132 -49.23 -9.11 -38.56
CA GLY A 132 -47.93 -8.44 -38.61
C GLY A 132 -47.88 -6.97 -38.19
N ALA A 133 -49.04 -6.33 -37.94
CA ALA A 133 -49.12 -5.01 -37.32
C ALA A 133 -48.87 -5.02 -35.81
N LEU A 134 -48.74 -6.20 -35.20
CA LEU A 134 -48.47 -6.47 -33.80
C LEU A 134 -49.41 -5.71 -32.82
N GLY A 135 -50.66 -5.43 -33.22
CA GLY A 135 -51.58 -4.65 -32.41
C GLY A 135 -51.15 -3.18 -32.20
N TYR A 136 -50.06 -2.73 -32.79
CA TYR A 136 -49.57 -1.36 -32.73
C TYR A 136 -49.87 -0.56 -33.98
N ALA A 137 -49.44 -1.05 -35.14
CA ALA A 137 -49.54 -0.31 -36.39
C ALA A 137 -50.88 -0.49 -37.11
N CYS A 138 -51.14 0.34 -38.10
CA CYS A 138 -52.16 0.11 -39.09
C CYS A 138 -51.70 -0.96 -40.10
N ALA A 139 -52.65 -1.70 -40.69
CA ALA A 139 -52.39 -2.73 -41.69
C ALA A 139 -53.22 -2.55 -42.94
N GLY A 140 -52.76 -3.07 -44.08
CA GLY A 140 -53.48 -3.02 -45.33
C GLY A 140 -52.63 -3.37 -46.53
N LEU A 141 -52.73 -2.57 -47.60
CA LEU A 141 -51.94 -2.70 -48.80
C LEU A 141 -50.56 -1.97 -48.68
N ALA A 142 -49.61 -2.28 -49.50
CA ALA A 142 -48.31 -1.65 -49.49
C ALA A 142 -48.34 -0.10 -49.66
N THR A 143 -49.41 0.43 -50.22
CA THR A 143 -49.61 1.87 -50.49
C THR A 143 -50.52 2.59 -49.52
N ARG A 144 -51.33 1.85 -48.75
CA ARG A 144 -52.33 2.40 -47.79
C ARG A 144 -52.75 1.39 -46.76
N CYS A 145 -53.04 1.85 -45.55
CA CYS A 145 -53.70 1.03 -44.55
C CYS A 145 -55.20 0.99 -44.77
N THR A 146 -55.80 -0.17 -44.36
CA THR A 146 -57.25 -0.39 -44.34
C THR A 146 -57.80 -0.70 -42.93
N SER A 147 -56.93 -1.04 -42.02
CA SER A 147 -57.22 -1.24 -40.59
C SER A 147 -56.45 -0.22 -39.76
N ASN A 148 -57.09 0.25 -38.68
CA ASN A 148 -56.50 1.26 -37.80
C ASN A 148 -55.33 0.71 -36.97
N GLY A 149 -54.33 1.55 -36.69
CA GLY A 149 -53.37 1.35 -35.62
C GLY A 149 -53.79 1.97 -34.30
N VAL A 150 -52.90 1.93 -33.29
CA VAL A 150 -53.09 2.53 -31.97
C VAL A 150 -53.31 4.04 -32.11
N PRO A 151 -54.38 4.59 -31.51
CA PRO A 151 -54.65 6.04 -31.56
C PRO A 151 -53.49 6.84 -30.94
N GLY A 152 -53.05 7.93 -31.62
CA GLY A 152 -51.99 8.81 -31.10
C GLY A 152 -50.64 8.14 -30.86
N ALA A 153 -50.35 7.03 -31.55
CA ALA A 153 -49.07 6.34 -31.44
C ALA A 153 -47.92 7.28 -31.80
N PHE A 154 -46.81 7.23 -31.06
CA PHE A 154 -45.62 8.04 -31.29
C PHE A 154 -44.41 7.21 -31.67
N LEU A 155 -44.19 6.05 -31.04
CA LEU A 155 -43.08 5.13 -31.28
C LEU A 155 -43.53 3.71 -31.00
N GLY A 156 -43.15 2.75 -31.85
CA GLY A 156 -43.29 1.31 -31.60
C GLY A 156 -41.98 0.58 -31.77
N VAL A 157 -41.64 -0.23 -30.76
CA VAL A 157 -40.53 -1.17 -30.76
C VAL A 157 -41.10 -2.58 -30.86
N GLY A 158 -41.15 -3.11 -32.08
CA GLY A 158 -41.73 -4.44 -32.37
C GLY A 158 -40.67 -5.53 -32.19
N ILE A 159 -41.08 -6.60 -31.51
CA ILE A 159 -40.38 -7.89 -31.43
C ILE A 159 -41.05 -8.79 -32.44
N ASP A 160 -40.51 -8.79 -33.65
CA ASP A 160 -41.18 -9.32 -34.85
C ASP A 160 -40.71 -10.75 -35.16
N GLU A 161 -41.53 -11.72 -34.76
CA GLU A 161 -41.20 -13.14 -34.98
C GLU A 161 -41.37 -13.52 -36.46
N PHE A 162 -42.52 -13.20 -37.05
CA PHE A 162 -42.88 -13.58 -38.43
C PHE A 162 -42.18 -12.73 -39.49
N GLY A 163 -41.99 -11.43 -39.20
CA GLY A 163 -41.28 -10.49 -40.06
C GLY A 163 -42.17 -9.46 -40.77
N ASN A 164 -43.46 -9.51 -40.62
CA ASN A 164 -44.41 -8.61 -41.32
C ASN A 164 -44.47 -7.21 -40.69
N PHE A 165 -43.94 -7.02 -39.48
CA PHE A 165 -43.81 -5.68 -38.89
C PHE A 165 -42.77 -4.85 -39.65
N SER A 166 -41.85 -5.48 -40.37
CA SER A 166 -40.93 -4.81 -41.30
C SER A 166 -41.54 -4.61 -42.71
N ALA A 167 -42.66 -5.24 -43.04
CA ALA A 167 -43.22 -5.23 -44.39
C ALA A 167 -43.98 -3.94 -44.72
N SER A 168 -44.11 -3.64 -46.02
CA SER A 168 -44.88 -2.48 -46.51
C SER A 168 -46.38 -2.59 -46.32
N SER A 169 -46.92 -3.78 -46.07
CA SER A 169 -48.34 -3.99 -45.67
C SER A 169 -48.65 -3.46 -44.28
N THR A 170 -47.63 -3.11 -43.50
CA THR A 170 -47.72 -2.49 -42.16
C THR A 170 -47.31 -1.03 -42.29
N GLY A 171 -48.17 -0.09 -41.89
CA GLY A 171 -47.89 1.35 -41.95
C GLY A 171 -47.56 1.88 -43.38
N ALA A 172 -47.98 1.14 -44.41
CA ALA A 172 -47.67 1.45 -45.82
C ALA A 172 -46.19 1.82 -46.06
N SER A 173 -45.24 1.17 -45.38
CA SER A 173 -43.81 1.47 -45.41
C SER A 173 -42.99 0.31 -44.87
N GLY A 174 -41.84 -0.02 -45.51
CA GLY A 174 -40.88 -0.97 -45.00
C GLY A 174 -40.13 -1.71 -46.12
N PRO A 175 -38.99 -2.35 -45.77
CA PRO A 175 -38.10 -3.03 -46.72
C PRO A 175 -38.59 -4.40 -47.17
N GLY A 176 -39.70 -4.93 -46.59
CA GLY A 176 -40.17 -6.26 -46.83
C GLY A 176 -40.20 -7.14 -45.57
N THR A 177 -40.67 -8.36 -45.71
CA THR A 177 -40.79 -9.32 -44.60
C THR A 177 -39.42 -9.74 -44.05
N GLN A 178 -39.11 -9.49 -42.76
CA GLN A 178 -37.86 -9.80 -42.12
C GLN A 178 -38.14 -10.43 -40.72
N ALA A 179 -38.12 -11.75 -40.65
CA ALA A 179 -38.38 -12.50 -39.42
C ALA A 179 -37.29 -12.33 -38.38
N ASN A 180 -37.64 -12.53 -37.12
CA ASN A 180 -36.69 -12.50 -35.95
C ASN A 180 -35.96 -11.17 -35.79
N LYS A 181 -36.67 -10.06 -36.01
CA LYS A 181 -36.13 -8.70 -35.89
C LYS A 181 -36.70 -7.95 -34.70
N ILE A 182 -35.89 -7.03 -34.17
CA ILE A 182 -36.37 -5.92 -33.37
C ILE A 182 -36.50 -4.71 -34.30
N VAL A 183 -37.72 -4.17 -34.41
CA VAL A 183 -38.08 -3.18 -35.44
C VAL A 183 -38.61 -1.90 -34.79
N LEU A 184 -38.10 -0.75 -35.18
CA LEU A 184 -38.65 0.55 -34.79
C LEU A 184 -39.60 1.09 -35.89
N ARG A 185 -40.81 1.51 -35.46
CA ARG A 185 -41.73 2.27 -36.27
C ARG A 185 -42.08 3.60 -35.61
N GLY A 186 -42.26 4.62 -36.43
CA GLY A 186 -42.72 5.93 -35.96
C GLY A 186 -44.20 5.96 -35.57
N GLY A 187 -44.66 7.15 -35.24
CA GLY A 187 -45.98 7.43 -34.81
C GLY A 187 -47.04 7.40 -35.93
N GLY A 188 -48.31 7.40 -35.52
CA GLY A 188 -49.45 7.43 -36.43
C GLY A 188 -50.79 7.54 -35.69
N ASN A 189 -51.85 7.72 -36.48
CA ASN A 189 -53.21 7.78 -35.97
C ASN A 189 -54.18 7.19 -37.01
N GLY A 190 -55.03 6.30 -36.55
CA GLY A 190 -55.98 5.61 -37.45
C GLY A 190 -55.28 4.81 -38.58
N THR A 191 -55.52 5.15 -39.83
CA THR A 191 -54.95 4.49 -40.99
C THR A 191 -53.71 5.22 -41.55
N SER A 192 -53.15 6.21 -40.84
CA SER A 192 -52.02 7.05 -41.33
C SER A 192 -50.83 7.01 -40.36
N GLY A 193 -49.61 7.00 -40.91
CA GLY A 193 -48.36 6.98 -40.13
C GLY A 193 -47.80 5.57 -39.94
N TYR A 194 -47.24 5.29 -38.77
CA TYR A 194 -46.60 4.04 -38.35
C TYR A 194 -45.49 3.56 -39.29
N ARG A 195 -44.80 4.50 -39.91
CA ARG A 195 -43.79 4.19 -40.92
C ARG A 195 -42.58 3.51 -40.34
N PHE A 196 -41.96 2.68 -41.16
CA PHE A 196 -40.70 1.98 -40.81
C PHE A 196 -39.55 2.99 -40.53
N GLY A 197 -38.86 2.80 -39.43
CA GLY A 197 -37.66 3.56 -39.04
C GLY A 197 -36.38 2.76 -39.26
N THR A 198 -36.19 1.71 -38.49
CA THR A 198 -34.99 0.84 -38.54
C THR A 198 -35.32 -0.56 -38.01
N SER A 199 -34.37 -1.49 -38.21
CA SER A 199 -34.47 -2.84 -37.61
C SER A 199 -33.11 -3.43 -37.31
N ALA A 200 -33.03 -4.32 -36.34
CA ALA A 200 -31.85 -5.10 -35.98
C ALA A 200 -32.20 -6.58 -35.81
N ASN A 201 -31.22 -7.47 -35.89
CA ASN A 201 -31.41 -8.88 -35.59
C ASN A 201 -31.71 -9.08 -34.09
N GLY A 202 -32.60 -9.98 -33.76
CA GLY A 202 -32.72 -10.48 -32.39
C GLY A 202 -31.42 -11.15 -31.94
N PRO A 203 -31.03 -10.99 -30.68
CA PRO A 203 -29.81 -11.65 -30.13
C PRO A 203 -29.93 -13.18 -30.31
N GLY A 204 -28.80 -13.81 -30.72
CA GLY A 204 -28.78 -15.23 -31.04
C GLY A 204 -29.55 -15.62 -32.33
N GLY A 205 -29.94 -14.63 -33.17
CA GLY A 205 -30.58 -14.87 -34.46
C GLY A 205 -32.09 -15.16 -34.40
N THR A 206 -32.70 -15.06 -33.22
CA THR A 206 -34.12 -15.24 -33.03
C THR A 206 -34.69 -14.29 -31.98
N VAL A 207 -35.98 -14.02 -31.99
CA VAL A 207 -36.71 -13.33 -30.91
C VAL A 207 -37.69 -14.24 -30.21
N GLU A 208 -37.90 -15.49 -30.67
CA GLU A 208 -38.76 -16.46 -30.02
C GLU A 208 -38.13 -17.01 -28.75
N THR A 209 -38.95 -17.29 -27.71
CA THR A 209 -38.48 -17.84 -26.44
C THR A 209 -38.85 -19.32 -26.26
N GLY A 210 -39.99 -19.77 -26.85
CA GLY A 210 -40.50 -21.12 -26.82
C GLY A 210 -41.23 -21.50 -25.52
N ASN A 211 -41.01 -20.86 -24.41
CA ASN A 211 -41.74 -20.99 -23.14
C ASN A 211 -41.39 -19.83 -22.19
N ARG A 212 -42.17 -19.68 -21.08
CA ARG A 212 -41.97 -18.66 -20.06
C ARG A 212 -40.61 -18.77 -19.34
N ALA A 213 -40.13 -20.00 -19.10
CA ALA A 213 -38.84 -20.18 -18.40
C ALA A 213 -37.63 -19.70 -19.23
N LYS A 214 -37.80 -19.47 -20.52
CA LYS A 214 -36.81 -18.92 -21.44
C LYS A 214 -37.11 -17.47 -21.82
N PHE A 215 -37.78 -16.75 -20.94
CA PHE A 215 -38.10 -15.33 -21.18
C PHE A 215 -36.84 -14.54 -21.57
N ARG A 216 -37.04 -13.43 -22.25
CA ARG A 216 -35.99 -12.49 -22.58
C ARG A 216 -36.27 -11.13 -21.96
N THR A 217 -35.21 -10.42 -21.61
CA THR A 217 -35.30 -9.06 -21.11
C THR A 217 -35.03 -8.07 -22.24
N VAL A 218 -35.85 -7.05 -22.32
CA VAL A 218 -35.68 -5.92 -23.20
C VAL A 218 -35.61 -4.65 -22.37
N ARG A 219 -34.64 -3.82 -22.67
CA ARG A 219 -34.52 -2.46 -22.13
C ARG A 219 -34.63 -1.47 -23.26
N VAL A 220 -35.53 -0.53 -23.13
CA VAL A 220 -35.74 0.57 -24.08
C VAL A 220 -35.44 1.86 -23.35
N THR A 221 -34.44 2.62 -23.82
CA THR A 221 -34.17 3.98 -23.36
C THR A 221 -34.71 4.99 -24.35
N VAL A 222 -35.39 5.98 -23.84
CA VAL A 222 -35.94 7.10 -24.60
C VAL A 222 -35.41 8.37 -23.95
N GLN A 223 -34.46 9.03 -24.60
CA GLN A 223 -33.76 10.20 -24.07
C GLN A 223 -34.10 11.46 -24.86
N PRO A 224 -34.55 12.56 -24.20
CA PRO A 224 -34.72 13.83 -24.84
C PRO A 224 -33.38 14.47 -25.19
N SER A 225 -33.22 14.95 -26.40
CA SER A 225 -32.00 15.60 -26.86
C SER A 225 -32.33 16.68 -27.89
N GLY A 226 -32.22 17.97 -27.49
CA GLY A 226 -32.39 19.10 -28.40
C GLY A 226 -33.77 19.15 -29.08
N GLY A 227 -34.87 18.80 -28.38
CA GLY A 227 -36.25 18.75 -28.90
C GLY A 227 -36.57 17.50 -29.72
N LYS A 228 -35.70 16.50 -29.70
CA LYS A 228 -35.86 15.19 -30.31
C LYS A 228 -35.87 14.12 -29.24
N LEU A 229 -36.29 12.88 -29.63
CA LEU A 229 -36.13 11.69 -28.81
C LEU A 229 -35.17 10.72 -29.48
N LEU A 230 -34.11 10.37 -28.75
CA LEU A 230 -33.17 9.31 -29.12
C LEU A 230 -33.61 8.00 -28.45
N VAL A 231 -33.65 6.93 -29.22
CA VAL A 231 -34.12 5.63 -28.75
C VAL A 231 -33.00 4.61 -28.90
N SER A 232 -32.70 3.93 -27.81
CA SER A 232 -31.79 2.77 -27.81
C SER A 232 -32.53 1.55 -27.27
N VAL A 233 -32.22 0.38 -27.82
CA VAL A 233 -32.82 -0.89 -27.42
C VAL A 233 -31.72 -1.89 -27.11
N TRP A 234 -31.81 -2.49 -25.94
CA TRP A 234 -31.02 -3.68 -25.56
C TRP A 234 -31.92 -4.89 -25.44
N SER A 235 -31.39 -6.05 -25.77
CA SER A 235 -32.04 -7.32 -25.51
C SER A 235 -31.00 -8.39 -25.19
N ASP A 236 -31.40 -9.36 -24.37
CA ASP A 236 -30.62 -10.57 -24.11
C ASP A 236 -31.07 -11.72 -25.04
N SER A 237 -30.41 -12.87 -24.93
CA SER A 237 -30.78 -14.10 -25.63
C SER A 237 -31.46 -15.15 -24.73
N GLY A 238 -31.80 -14.78 -23.49
CA GLY A 238 -32.43 -15.60 -22.48
C GLY A 238 -31.86 -15.39 -21.08
N PRO A 239 -32.50 -15.98 -20.06
CA PRO A 239 -32.13 -15.75 -18.66
C PRO A 239 -30.67 -16.00 -18.39
N GLY A 240 -30.03 -15.04 -17.68
CA GLY A 240 -28.60 -15.11 -17.29
C GLY A 240 -27.62 -14.80 -18.40
N THR A 241 -28.05 -14.41 -19.60
CA THR A 241 -27.18 -13.96 -20.67
C THR A 241 -27.01 -12.44 -20.65
N THR A 242 -25.87 -11.95 -21.18
CA THR A 242 -25.60 -10.52 -21.25
C THR A 242 -26.52 -9.83 -22.27
N SER A 243 -27.13 -8.73 -21.85
CA SER A 243 -27.92 -7.87 -22.72
C SER A 243 -26.98 -7.10 -23.67
N THR A 244 -27.34 -7.00 -24.94
CA THR A 244 -26.59 -6.30 -25.98
C THR A 244 -27.42 -5.16 -26.55
N LYS A 245 -26.76 -4.00 -26.82
CA LYS A 245 -27.38 -2.85 -27.49
C LYS A 245 -27.59 -3.20 -28.97
N VAL A 246 -28.81 -3.46 -29.37
CA VAL A 246 -29.16 -3.86 -30.74
C VAL A 246 -29.56 -2.69 -31.62
N ILE A 247 -30.12 -1.63 -31.04
CA ILE A 247 -30.36 -0.34 -31.71
C ILE A 247 -29.75 0.76 -30.86
N SER A 248 -28.98 1.68 -31.47
CA SER A 248 -28.25 2.75 -30.80
C SER A 248 -28.77 4.10 -31.25
N ASP A 249 -29.23 4.92 -30.29
CA ASP A 249 -29.49 6.35 -30.38
C ASP A 249 -30.25 6.77 -31.64
N PHE A 250 -31.28 5.97 -32.00
CA PHE A 250 -32.10 6.22 -33.18
C PHE A 250 -32.94 7.48 -32.96
N ASP A 251 -32.76 8.49 -33.81
CA ASP A 251 -33.55 9.72 -33.81
C ASP A 251 -34.93 9.46 -34.42
N VAL A 252 -35.96 9.41 -33.59
CA VAL A 252 -37.34 9.15 -34.01
C VAL A 252 -37.85 10.21 -34.98
N SER A 253 -37.38 11.45 -34.91
CA SER A 253 -37.77 12.55 -35.80
C SER A 253 -37.37 12.33 -37.29
N THR A 254 -36.44 11.41 -37.55
CA THR A 254 -36.00 11.05 -38.89
C THR A 254 -37.00 10.15 -39.66
N VAL A 255 -37.98 9.58 -38.93
CA VAL A 255 -39.00 8.76 -39.56
C VAL A 255 -39.91 9.64 -40.43
N SER A 256 -40.06 9.28 -41.71
CA SER A 256 -40.90 10.04 -42.65
C SER A 256 -42.36 10.17 -42.14
N GLY A 257 -42.83 11.41 -42.00
CA GLY A 257 -44.20 11.68 -41.51
C GLY A 257 -44.38 11.46 -40.03
N GLN A 258 -43.31 11.50 -39.26
CA GLN A 258 -43.37 11.44 -37.78
C GLN A 258 -44.17 12.63 -37.27
N PRO A 259 -45.16 12.42 -36.34
CA PRO A 259 -45.89 13.50 -35.71
C PRO A 259 -44.93 14.34 -34.82
N SER A 260 -45.34 15.59 -34.55
CA SER A 260 -44.63 16.44 -33.56
C SER A 260 -44.60 15.75 -32.21
N LEU A 261 -43.50 15.98 -31.46
CA LEU A 261 -43.31 15.43 -30.15
C LEU A 261 -44.40 15.95 -29.19
N PRO A 262 -45.24 15.09 -28.58
CA PRO A 262 -46.21 15.51 -27.60
C PRO A 262 -45.52 15.93 -26.30
N SER A 263 -46.15 16.77 -25.49
CA SER A 263 -45.63 17.17 -24.17
C SER A 263 -45.58 16.04 -23.14
N THR A 264 -46.46 15.03 -23.32
CA THR A 264 -46.51 13.83 -22.48
C THR A 264 -46.64 12.58 -23.32
N LEU A 265 -46.06 11.48 -22.88
CA LEU A 265 -46.12 10.18 -23.50
C LEU A 265 -46.63 9.15 -22.48
N ARG A 266 -47.27 8.07 -23.00
CA ARG A 266 -47.81 6.95 -22.24
C ARG A 266 -47.17 5.66 -22.75
N VAL A 267 -46.76 4.79 -21.82
CA VAL A 267 -46.21 3.46 -22.16
C VAL A 267 -47.34 2.48 -22.43
N GLY A 268 -47.16 1.64 -23.44
CA GLY A 268 -48.06 0.54 -23.74
C GLY A 268 -47.34 -0.69 -24.31
N PHE A 269 -48.03 -1.78 -24.28
CA PHE A 269 -47.67 -3.03 -24.95
C PHE A 269 -48.81 -3.49 -25.86
N SER A 270 -48.49 -4.12 -26.96
CA SER A 270 -49.45 -4.75 -27.85
C SER A 270 -48.86 -6.01 -28.49
N ALA A 271 -49.73 -6.85 -28.99
CA ALA A 271 -49.37 -8.02 -29.80
C ALA A 271 -50.43 -8.31 -30.85
N GLY A 272 -49.99 -9.05 -31.90
CA GLY A 272 -50.87 -9.50 -32.96
C GLY A 272 -50.61 -10.96 -33.34
N THR A 273 -51.62 -11.67 -33.78
CA THR A 273 -51.54 -12.97 -34.46
C THR A 273 -52.30 -12.90 -35.76
N GLY A 274 -51.75 -13.54 -36.81
CA GLY A 274 -52.41 -13.72 -38.11
C GLY A 274 -52.75 -15.18 -38.37
N GLY A 275 -52.21 -15.76 -39.47
CA GLY A 275 -52.24 -17.20 -39.73
C GLY A 275 -51.24 -17.97 -38.86
N ALA A 276 -50.08 -17.36 -38.59
CA ALA A 276 -49.14 -17.81 -37.58
C ALA A 276 -49.60 -17.35 -36.19
N THR A 277 -49.33 -18.14 -35.14
CA THR A 277 -49.79 -17.83 -33.79
C THR A 277 -48.75 -18.09 -32.74
N ASN A 278 -48.82 -17.34 -31.64
CA ASN A 278 -48.14 -17.59 -30.37
C ASN A 278 -48.92 -16.97 -29.21
N ASN A 279 -48.72 -17.47 -27.99
CA ASN A 279 -48.98 -16.66 -26.81
C ASN A 279 -47.90 -15.58 -26.77
N HIS A 280 -48.31 -14.32 -26.64
CA HIS A 280 -47.40 -13.19 -26.45
C HIS A 280 -47.62 -12.60 -25.08
N GLU A 281 -46.64 -12.64 -24.23
CA GLU A 281 -46.74 -12.26 -22.82
C GLU A 281 -45.64 -11.30 -22.39
N ILE A 282 -45.97 -10.40 -21.47
CA ILE A 282 -45.09 -9.44 -20.82
C ILE A 282 -45.07 -9.72 -19.32
N GLY A 283 -43.91 -9.67 -18.70
CA GLY A 283 -43.70 -9.72 -17.25
C GLY A 283 -42.73 -8.65 -16.76
N ASP A 284 -42.79 -8.37 -15.48
CA ASP A 284 -41.83 -7.56 -14.72
C ASP A 284 -41.43 -6.23 -15.40
N LEU A 285 -42.40 -5.33 -15.61
CA LEU A 285 -42.10 -3.99 -16.16
C LEU A 285 -41.59 -3.07 -15.08
N LYS A 286 -40.39 -2.51 -15.32
CA LYS A 286 -39.76 -1.45 -14.52
C LYS A 286 -39.53 -0.21 -15.39
N ILE A 287 -39.87 0.96 -14.86
CA ILE A 287 -39.64 2.23 -15.58
C ILE A 287 -38.99 3.23 -14.61
N ASN A 288 -37.86 3.77 -15.05
CA ASN A 288 -37.11 4.81 -14.35
C ASN A 288 -36.87 6.01 -15.25
N VAL A 289 -36.44 7.12 -14.66
CA VAL A 289 -35.92 8.27 -15.40
C VAL A 289 -34.46 7.97 -15.78
N PRO A 290 -34.02 8.32 -17.01
CA PRO A 290 -32.63 8.17 -17.41
C PRO A 290 -31.67 8.95 -16.51
N ALA A 291 -30.49 8.45 -16.35
CA ALA A 291 -29.30 9.12 -15.83
C ALA A 291 -28.09 8.69 -16.67
N ASP A 292 -27.04 9.48 -16.67
CA ASP A 292 -25.77 9.17 -17.30
C ASP A 292 -24.67 9.67 -16.35
N LEU A 293 -24.38 8.82 -15.35
CA LEU A 293 -23.39 9.10 -14.32
C LEU A 293 -22.06 8.49 -14.73
N SER A 294 -21.01 9.24 -14.56
CA SER A 294 -19.66 8.74 -14.77
C SER A 294 -18.74 9.13 -13.62
N VAL A 295 -17.69 8.34 -13.41
CA VAL A 295 -16.64 8.67 -12.45
C VAL A 295 -15.28 8.61 -13.09
N THR A 296 -14.44 9.60 -12.79
CA THR A 296 -13.03 9.61 -13.12
C THR A 296 -12.20 9.65 -11.86
N LYS A 297 -10.99 9.03 -11.90
CA LYS A 297 -10.10 8.98 -10.75
C LYS A 297 -8.65 9.17 -11.17
N SER A 298 -7.91 9.96 -10.41
CA SER A 298 -6.47 10.14 -10.56
C SER A 298 -5.77 10.11 -9.21
N GLY A 299 -4.52 9.64 -9.16
CA GLY A 299 -3.69 9.59 -7.96
C GLY A 299 -2.43 10.44 -8.10
N LYS A 300 -2.04 11.12 -7.03
CA LYS A 300 -0.79 11.90 -6.93
C LYS A 300 -0.16 11.75 -5.55
N PRO A 301 1.17 11.59 -5.46
CA PRO A 301 2.09 11.32 -6.58
C PRO A 301 1.93 9.89 -7.13
N ALA A 302 2.44 9.60 -8.33
CA ALA A 302 2.42 8.26 -8.91
C ALA A 302 3.30 7.28 -8.12
N THR A 303 4.38 7.79 -7.49
CA THR A 303 5.29 7.05 -6.62
C THR A 303 5.49 7.82 -5.32
N VAL A 304 5.47 7.14 -4.19
CA VAL A 304 5.62 7.72 -2.85
C VAL A 304 6.48 6.81 -1.98
N ALA A 305 7.27 7.39 -1.08
CA ALA A 305 7.99 6.61 -0.08
C ALA A 305 7.03 6.10 1.02
N ALA A 306 7.29 4.89 1.53
CA ALA A 306 6.55 4.29 2.62
C ALA A 306 6.43 5.22 3.84
N GLY A 307 5.28 5.21 4.50
CA GLY A 307 5.00 6.01 5.70
C GLY A 307 4.88 7.52 5.47
N THR A 308 4.93 8.03 4.21
CA THR A 308 4.87 9.47 3.94
C THR A 308 3.44 9.95 3.63
N ARG A 309 3.18 11.25 3.84
CA ARG A 309 1.96 12.00 3.47
C ARG A 309 2.33 13.15 2.53
N PRO A 310 1.38 13.65 1.73
CA PRO A 310 0.08 13.04 1.41
C PRO A 310 0.15 12.08 0.21
N VAL A 311 -0.64 11.03 0.23
CA VAL A 311 -1.13 10.36 -0.99
C VAL A 311 -2.52 10.91 -1.25
N THR A 312 -2.77 11.45 -2.42
CA THR A 312 -4.03 12.14 -2.75
C THR A 312 -4.65 11.50 -3.98
N TYR A 313 -5.92 11.12 -3.87
CA TYR A 313 -6.76 10.76 -5.01
C TYR A 313 -7.81 11.82 -5.26
N THR A 314 -7.98 12.18 -6.52
CA THR A 314 -9.08 13.04 -6.97
C THR A 314 -10.11 12.16 -7.66
N VAL A 315 -11.33 12.17 -7.16
CA VAL A 315 -12.49 11.45 -7.69
C VAL A 315 -13.48 12.50 -8.20
N THR A 316 -13.80 12.48 -9.47
CA THR A 316 -14.79 13.40 -10.06
C THR A 316 -15.95 12.59 -10.60
N VAL A 317 -17.15 12.84 -10.08
CA VAL A 317 -18.41 12.29 -10.54
C VAL A 317 -19.09 13.33 -11.42
N ARG A 318 -19.64 12.90 -12.55
CA ARG A 318 -20.35 13.74 -13.51
C ARG A 318 -21.70 13.13 -13.85
N ASN A 319 -22.68 13.99 -14.12
CA ASN A 319 -23.94 13.63 -14.75
C ASN A 319 -24.00 14.27 -16.15
N SER A 320 -24.04 13.46 -17.20
CA SER A 320 -24.10 13.92 -18.60
C SER A 320 -25.55 13.91 -19.16
N ASP A 321 -26.52 13.41 -18.39
CA ASP A 321 -27.95 13.39 -18.77
C ASP A 321 -28.63 14.76 -18.63
N ALA A 322 -29.73 14.92 -19.35
CA ALA A 322 -30.58 16.11 -19.26
C ALA A 322 -31.25 16.27 -17.87
N ASN A 323 -31.46 15.17 -17.17
CA ASN A 323 -32.11 15.14 -15.87
C ASN A 323 -31.12 15.34 -14.74
N ALA A 324 -31.45 16.16 -13.76
CA ALA A 324 -30.67 16.20 -12.52
C ALA A 324 -30.84 14.89 -11.73
N VAL A 325 -29.79 14.47 -11.07
CA VAL A 325 -29.77 13.29 -10.21
C VAL A 325 -29.51 13.73 -8.77
N SER A 326 -30.41 13.38 -7.85
CA SER A 326 -30.25 13.65 -6.42
C SER A 326 -30.00 12.35 -5.68
N GLY A 327 -28.99 12.33 -4.79
CA GLY A 327 -28.69 11.20 -3.94
C GLY A 327 -27.86 10.08 -4.61
N ALA A 328 -27.11 10.36 -5.68
CA ALA A 328 -26.17 9.41 -6.26
C ALA A 328 -25.13 8.99 -5.21
N ALA A 329 -25.01 7.68 -4.92
CA ALA A 329 -24.07 7.19 -3.92
C ALA A 329 -22.65 7.16 -4.49
N VAL A 330 -21.68 7.72 -3.76
CA VAL A 330 -20.27 7.78 -4.17
C VAL A 330 -19.43 7.07 -3.14
N LYS A 331 -18.64 6.07 -3.57
CA LYS A 331 -17.81 5.24 -2.69
C LYS A 331 -16.36 5.17 -3.16
N ASP A 332 -15.44 5.27 -2.20
CA ASP A 332 -14.00 5.07 -2.39
C ASP A 332 -13.38 4.57 -1.08
N ALA A 333 -12.96 3.33 -1.06
CA ALA A 333 -12.44 2.69 0.15
C ALA A 333 -11.01 3.13 0.50
N ALA A 334 -10.26 3.71 -0.45
CA ALA A 334 -8.85 4.09 -0.32
C ALA A 334 -7.99 3.01 0.38
N PRO A 335 -8.01 1.75 -0.09
CA PRO A 335 -7.40 0.64 0.61
C PRO A 335 -5.89 0.83 0.77
N GLY A 336 -5.36 0.42 1.94
CA GLY A 336 -3.94 0.51 2.27
C GLY A 336 -3.47 1.89 2.74
N LEU A 337 -4.28 2.94 2.62
CA LEU A 337 -3.98 4.23 3.24
C LEU A 337 -4.42 4.26 4.71
N THR A 338 -3.66 4.98 5.53
CA THR A 338 -4.01 5.25 6.93
C THR A 338 -4.31 6.73 7.14
N GLY A 339 -5.12 7.03 8.16
CA GLY A 339 -5.51 8.41 8.47
C GLY A 339 -6.21 9.10 7.30
N VAL A 340 -7.06 8.38 6.58
CA VAL A 340 -7.79 8.89 5.41
C VAL A 340 -8.71 10.03 5.82
N THR A 341 -8.65 11.12 5.06
CA THR A 341 -9.56 12.27 5.14
C THR A 341 -9.98 12.66 3.72
N TRP A 342 -11.15 13.25 3.57
CA TRP A 342 -11.59 13.74 2.27
C TRP A 342 -12.38 15.03 2.37
N THR A 343 -12.35 15.80 1.30
CA THR A 343 -13.12 17.02 1.10
C THR A 343 -13.88 16.94 -0.21
N CYS A 344 -14.96 17.71 -0.32
CA CYS A 344 -15.82 17.73 -1.49
C CYS A 344 -16.00 19.17 -1.99
N SER A 345 -16.08 19.31 -3.32
CA SER A 345 -16.49 20.53 -4.01
C SER A 345 -17.46 20.19 -5.14
N ALA A 346 -18.43 21.05 -5.42
CA ALA A 346 -19.44 20.84 -6.43
C ALA A 346 -19.49 22.01 -7.41
N SER A 347 -19.83 21.71 -8.67
CA SER A 347 -20.16 22.71 -9.68
C SER A 347 -21.48 23.43 -9.36
N SER A 348 -21.73 24.55 -10.03
CA SER A 348 -22.99 25.31 -9.86
C SER A 348 -24.19 24.41 -10.12
N GLY A 349 -25.18 24.47 -9.24
CA GLY A 349 -26.39 23.65 -9.28
C GLY A 349 -26.26 22.22 -8.77
N SER A 350 -25.02 21.76 -8.50
CA SER A 350 -24.74 20.48 -7.87
C SER A 350 -24.39 20.66 -6.40
N ALA A 351 -24.49 19.59 -5.60
CA ALA A 351 -24.19 19.64 -4.17
C ALA A 351 -23.48 18.37 -3.68
N CYS A 352 -22.59 18.55 -2.71
CA CYS A 352 -22.01 17.45 -1.94
C CYS A 352 -22.99 17.01 -0.84
N GLY A 353 -23.24 15.73 -0.67
CA GLY A 353 -24.01 15.22 0.46
C GLY A 353 -23.32 15.51 1.80
N ARG A 354 -21.99 15.55 1.80
CA ARG A 354 -21.13 16.02 2.90
C ARG A 354 -19.94 16.79 2.33
N ALA A 355 -19.58 17.92 2.96
CA ALA A 355 -18.44 18.73 2.53
C ALA A 355 -17.08 18.09 2.82
N SER A 356 -16.98 17.23 3.84
CA SER A 356 -15.75 16.52 4.24
C SER A 356 -16.08 15.30 5.12
N GLY A 357 -15.06 14.46 5.32
CA GLY A 357 -15.16 13.30 6.20
C GLY A 357 -13.81 12.67 6.51
N THR A 358 -13.85 11.64 7.36
CA THR A 358 -12.71 10.80 7.75
C THR A 358 -13.00 9.33 7.46
N GLY A 359 -11.96 8.54 7.17
CA GLY A 359 -12.10 7.17 6.74
C GLY A 359 -12.50 7.05 5.26
N PRO A 360 -13.03 5.90 4.83
CA PRO A 360 -13.50 5.68 3.47
C PRO A 360 -14.50 6.74 3.02
N LEU A 361 -14.43 7.13 1.76
CA LEU A 361 -15.47 7.96 1.15
C LEU A 361 -16.71 7.10 0.97
N ASP A 362 -17.78 7.44 1.66
CA ASP A 362 -19.11 6.86 1.52
C ASP A 362 -20.13 7.98 1.79
N THR A 363 -20.65 8.56 0.73
CA THR A 363 -21.54 9.72 0.78
C THR A 363 -22.42 9.76 -0.47
N THR A 364 -23.25 10.79 -0.57
CA THR A 364 -24.09 11.04 -1.74
C THR A 364 -23.67 12.33 -2.46
N ALA A 365 -24.09 12.47 -3.70
CA ALA A 365 -23.95 13.67 -4.51
C ALA A 365 -25.28 14.00 -5.18
N ASP A 366 -25.62 15.30 -5.22
CA ASP A 366 -26.67 15.81 -6.08
C ASP A 366 -26.01 16.47 -7.30
N LEU A 367 -26.39 16.02 -8.47
CA LEU A 367 -25.76 16.39 -9.73
C LEU A 367 -26.77 17.05 -10.65
N ALA A 368 -26.58 18.32 -10.94
CA ALA A 368 -27.32 19.01 -11.98
C ALA A 368 -27.00 18.41 -13.37
N ARG A 369 -27.80 18.78 -14.37
CA ARG A 369 -27.44 18.53 -15.78
C ARG A 369 -26.02 19.04 -16.06
N ASP A 370 -25.17 18.23 -16.68
CA ASP A 370 -23.76 18.48 -16.96
C ASP A 370 -22.92 18.81 -15.71
N GLY A 371 -23.49 18.65 -14.51
CA GLY A 371 -22.90 18.96 -13.24
C GLY A 371 -21.82 17.95 -12.80
N THR A 372 -20.90 18.45 -11.97
CA THR A 372 -19.81 17.63 -11.41
C THR A 372 -19.70 17.82 -9.90
N VAL A 373 -19.30 16.75 -9.21
CA VAL A 373 -18.88 16.78 -7.81
C VAL A 373 -17.50 16.12 -7.72
N THR A 374 -16.56 16.82 -7.09
CA THR A 374 -15.17 16.39 -6.98
C THR A 374 -14.79 16.17 -5.52
N TYR A 375 -14.28 14.97 -5.23
CA TYR A 375 -13.74 14.60 -3.93
C TYR A 375 -12.22 14.53 -4.00
N THR A 376 -11.58 15.12 -2.97
CA THR A 376 -10.13 14.99 -2.74
C THR A 376 -9.92 14.09 -1.54
N VAL A 377 -9.47 12.86 -1.76
CA VAL A 377 -9.21 11.84 -0.73
C VAL A 377 -7.73 11.80 -0.45
N THR A 378 -7.33 11.98 0.81
CA THR A 378 -5.92 12.08 1.23
C THR A 378 -5.63 11.12 2.37
N GLY A 379 -4.46 10.49 2.34
CA GLY A 379 -4.02 9.60 3.40
C GLY A 379 -2.50 9.45 3.47
N THR A 380 -2.03 8.62 4.40
CA THR A 380 -0.62 8.26 4.58
C THR A 380 -0.36 6.90 3.91
N ALA A 381 0.73 6.80 3.17
CA ALA A 381 1.18 5.55 2.56
C ALA A 381 1.50 4.48 3.64
N PRO A 382 1.29 3.19 3.37
CA PRO A 382 1.66 2.12 4.28
C PRO A 382 3.16 2.07 4.54
N ALA A 383 3.55 1.41 5.62
CA ALA A 383 4.95 1.25 6.03
C ALA A 383 5.74 0.30 5.13
N GLN A 384 5.09 -0.62 4.44
CA GLN A 384 5.73 -1.59 3.56
C GLN A 384 5.54 -1.22 2.08
N PRO A 385 6.51 -1.52 1.21
CA PRO A 385 6.40 -1.28 -0.22
C PRO A 385 5.27 -2.11 -0.83
N THR A 386 4.44 -1.47 -1.65
CA THR A 386 3.31 -2.09 -2.34
C THR A 386 2.82 -1.20 -3.47
N THR A 387 1.95 -1.74 -4.33
CA THR A 387 1.16 -0.94 -5.24
C THR A 387 -0.24 -0.78 -4.66
N LEU A 388 -0.62 0.45 -4.34
CA LEU A 388 -1.97 0.80 -3.93
C LEU A 388 -2.83 0.91 -5.19
N THR A 389 -3.86 0.07 -5.28
CA THR A 389 -4.90 0.16 -6.31
C THR A 389 -6.18 0.64 -5.63
N ASN A 390 -6.64 1.82 -6.02
CA ASN A 390 -7.80 2.45 -5.40
C ASN A 390 -8.90 2.68 -6.45
N THR A 391 -10.10 2.15 -6.18
CA THR A 391 -11.26 2.18 -7.06
C THR A 391 -12.35 3.04 -6.44
N ALA A 392 -12.91 3.95 -7.23
CA ALA A 392 -14.10 4.71 -6.88
C ALA A 392 -15.28 4.24 -7.72
N THR A 393 -16.48 4.30 -7.16
CA THR A 393 -17.73 3.97 -7.83
C THR A 393 -18.79 5.04 -7.57
N VAL A 394 -19.64 5.26 -8.57
CA VAL A 394 -20.89 5.99 -8.41
C VAL A 394 -22.04 5.03 -8.67
N ILE A 395 -23.15 5.16 -7.92
CA ILE A 395 -24.34 4.34 -8.04
C ILE A 395 -25.55 5.28 -8.09
N GLU A 396 -26.36 5.11 -9.09
CA GLU A 396 -27.61 5.86 -9.26
C GLU A 396 -28.62 5.56 -8.14
N PRO A 397 -29.47 6.52 -7.77
CA PRO A 397 -30.56 6.28 -6.84
C PRO A 397 -31.67 5.41 -7.50
N GLY A 398 -32.48 4.73 -6.70
CA GLY A 398 -33.44 3.72 -7.18
C GLY A 398 -34.52 4.20 -8.16
N ASN A 399 -34.73 5.52 -8.32
CA ASN A 399 -35.65 6.11 -9.28
C ASN A 399 -34.97 6.56 -10.58
N ARG A 400 -33.67 6.26 -10.74
CA ARG A 400 -32.87 6.52 -11.93
C ARG A 400 -32.34 5.22 -12.50
N SER A 401 -32.08 5.21 -13.79
CA SER A 401 -31.33 4.13 -14.43
C SER A 401 -30.25 4.73 -15.30
N ASP A 402 -29.03 4.34 -15.00
CA ASP A 402 -27.87 4.76 -15.77
C ASP A 402 -27.90 4.18 -17.16
N THR A 403 -27.64 5.01 -18.17
CA THR A 403 -27.69 4.61 -19.59
C THR A 403 -26.36 4.00 -20.06
N ASP A 404 -25.25 4.28 -19.35
CA ASP A 404 -23.94 3.66 -19.57
C ASP A 404 -23.24 3.30 -18.24
N PRO A 405 -23.68 2.25 -17.53
CA PRO A 405 -23.08 1.90 -16.23
C PRO A 405 -21.62 1.42 -16.32
N ALA A 406 -21.03 1.32 -17.52
CA ALA A 406 -19.66 0.87 -17.68
C ALA A 406 -18.63 1.92 -17.20
N ASP A 407 -18.97 3.19 -17.21
CA ASP A 407 -18.11 4.29 -16.75
C ASP A 407 -18.39 4.74 -15.30
N ASN A 408 -19.25 4.02 -14.60
CA ASN A 408 -19.55 4.20 -13.19
C ASN A 408 -18.43 3.74 -12.22
N THR A 409 -17.32 3.27 -12.75
CA THR A 409 -16.17 2.79 -11.97
C THR A 409 -14.86 3.31 -12.54
N ALA A 410 -14.00 3.85 -11.67
CA ALA A 410 -12.67 4.32 -12.06
C ALA A 410 -11.61 3.91 -11.03
N THR A 411 -10.43 3.56 -11.52
CA THR A 411 -9.32 3.08 -10.71
C THR A 411 -8.07 3.91 -10.94
N ALA A 412 -7.33 4.19 -9.86
CA ALA A 412 -6.00 4.80 -9.91
C ALA A 412 -5.02 4.05 -9.04
N SER A 413 -3.75 4.00 -9.44
CA SER A 413 -2.69 3.31 -8.72
C SER A 413 -1.60 4.27 -8.26
N THR A 414 -0.99 3.95 -7.11
CA THR A 414 0.18 4.64 -6.57
C THR A 414 1.19 3.60 -6.09
N THR A 415 2.45 3.69 -6.55
CA THR A 415 3.51 2.79 -6.10
C THR A 415 4.13 3.32 -4.82
N VAL A 416 4.14 2.49 -3.77
CA VAL A 416 4.84 2.76 -2.52
C VAL A 416 6.20 2.09 -2.57
N THR A 417 7.27 2.87 -2.47
CA THR A 417 8.64 2.38 -2.43
C THR A 417 9.11 2.22 -0.99
N ALA A 418 9.99 1.25 -0.73
CA ALA A 418 10.58 1.06 0.59
C ALA A 418 11.36 2.32 1.03
N ARG A 419 11.30 2.61 2.33
CA ARG A 419 12.07 3.63 3.02
C ARG A 419 12.45 3.10 4.40
N ALA A 420 13.74 2.99 4.68
CA ALA A 420 14.28 2.57 5.96
C ALA A 420 15.18 3.68 6.54
N ASP A 421 15.50 3.57 7.81
CA ASP A 421 16.39 4.49 8.52
C ASP A 421 17.25 3.65 9.48
N ALA A 422 18.42 3.22 9.01
CA ALA A 422 19.31 2.33 9.74
C ALA A 422 20.33 3.11 10.57
N ALA A 423 20.02 3.38 11.80
CA ALA A 423 20.91 4.05 12.74
C ALA A 423 21.90 3.06 13.36
N VAL A 424 23.20 3.41 13.36
CA VAL A 424 24.24 2.64 14.04
C VAL A 424 24.64 3.31 15.35
N SER A 425 24.82 2.51 16.40
CA SER A 425 25.43 2.93 17.65
C SER A 425 26.60 2.00 17.98
N LYS A 426 27.67 2.57 18.53
CA LYS A 426 28.88 1.86 18.96
C LYS A 426 29.24 2.23 20.39
N ALA A 427 29.67 1.27 21.16
CA ALA A 427 30.14 1.49 22.53
C ALA A 427 31.28 0.54 22.89
N GLY A 428 32.20 1.03 23.67
CA GLY A 428 33.17 0.17 24.42
C GLY A 428 32.46 -0.54 25.55
N VAL A 429 32.63 -1.85 25.67
CA VAL A 429 32.01 -2.71 26.68
C VAL A 429 33.08 -3.03 27.73
N GLY A 430 32.75 -2.76 28.99
CA GLY A 430 33.65 -3.00 30.13
C GLY A 430 33.36 -2.05 31.27
N GLN A 431 33.93 -2.40 32.45
CA GLN A 431 33.79 -1.57 33.65
C GLN A 431 35.18 -0.97 34.00
N GLY A 432 35.40 0.27 33.60
CA GLY A 432 36.57 1.01 33.96
C GLY A 432 37.65 1.12 32.85
N PRO A 433 38.71 1.86 33.13
CA PRO A 433 39.73 2.19 32.14
C PRO A 433 40.59 0.97 31.76
N VAL A 434 41.12 0.97 30.53
CA VAL A 434 41.92 -0.12 29.93
C VAL A 434 43.41 0.23 30.03
N ARG A 435 44.28 -0.75 30.32
CA ARG A 435 45.73 -0.58 30.29
C ARG A 435 46.31 -0.94 28.92
N PRO A 436 47.46 -0.33 28.53
CA PRO A 436 48.21 -0.83 27.39
C PRO A 436 48.53 -2.31 27.52
N GLY A 437 48.19 -3.08 26.48
CA GLY A 437 48.30 -4.54 26.43
C GLY A 437 47.09 -5.33 26.92
N GLU A 438 46.07 -4.71 27.49
CA GLU A 438 44.81 -5.37 27.88
C GLU A 438 43.81 -5.45 26.72
N GLU A 439 42.91 -6.41 26.82
CA GLU A 439 41.82 -6.65 25.88
C GLU A 439 40.52 -6.08 26.42
N PHE A 440 39.69 -5.58 25.50
CA PHE A 440 38.30 -5.16 25.81
C PHE A 440 37.42 -5.38 24.60
N GLU A 441 36.11 -5.15 24.78
CA GLU A 441 35.10 -5.39 23.72
C GLU A 441 34.50 -4.08 23.23
N TYR A 442 34.18 -4.04 21.93
CA TYR A 442 33.23 -3.11 21.36
C TYR A 442 31.95 -3.85 21.02
N ARG A 443 30.81 -3.15 21.21
CA ARG A 443 29.51 -3.56 20.71
C ARG A 443 29.06 -2.54 19.67
N ILE A 444 28.64 -3.04 18.50
CA ILE A 444 27.97 -2.26 17.46
C ILE A 444 26.54 -2.74 17.43
N THR A 445 25.58 -1.81 17.47
CA THR A 445 24.16 -2.09 17.33
C THR A 445 23.61 -1.27 16.20
N VAL A 446 22.94 -1.91 15.25
CA VAL A 446 22.18 -1.26 14.19
C VAL A 446 20.69 -1.41 14.51
N ARG A 447 19.97 -0.30 14.49
CA ARG A 447 18.51 -0.24 14.62
C ARG A 447 17.93 0.32 13.34
N ASP A 448 16.87 -0.30 12.85
CA ASP A 448 16.06 0.26 11.78
C ASP A 448 14.92 1.10 12.42
N ASN A 449 14.96 2.42 12.27
CA ASN A 449 13.89 3.31 12.73
C ASN A 449 12.70 3.34 11.76
N GLY A 450 12.80 2.63 10.62
CA GLY A 450 11.74 2.37 9.67
C GLY A 450 11.26 3.56 8.87
N PRO A 451 10.15 3.53 8.24
CA PRO A 451 8.97 2.68 8.42
C PRO A 451 9.01 1.30 7.77
N SER A 452 9.84 1.07 6.75
CA SER A 452 9.94 -0.22 6.07
C SER A 452 11.08 -1.05 6.66
N ASP A 453 11.03 -2.36 6.43
CA ASP A 453 12.18 -3.24 6.69
C ASP A 453 13.36 -2.85 5.80
N THR A 454 14.57 -3.00 6.33
CA THR A 454 15.79 -2.87 5.54
C THR A 454 16.40 -4.22 5.20
N ALA A 455 17.15 -4.27 4.11
CA ALA A 455 17.78 -5.49 3.60
C ALA A 455 19.29 -5.32 3.43
N ASN A 456 20.03 -6.43 3.54
CA ASN A 456 21.48 -6.49 3.33
C ASN A 456 22.24 -5.49 4.20
N VAL A 457 21.90 -5.43 5.51
CA VAL A 457 22.56 -4.55 6.48
C VAL A 457 24.01 -4.98 6.68
N LYS A 458 24.94 -4.14 6.26
CA LYS A 458 26.38 -4.37 6.37
C LYS A 458 27.00 -3.36 7.33
N VAL A 459 27.82 -3.87 8.25
CA VAL A 459 28.59 -3.06 9.16
C VAL A 459 30.07 -3.18 8.81
N THR A 460 30.72 -2.04 8.66
CA THR A 460 32.17 -1.91 8.54
C THR A 460 32.71 -1.06 9.68
N ASP A 461 33.89 -1.36 10.13
CA ASP A 461 34.57 -0.68 11.23
C ASP A 461 36.02 -0.47 10.88
N THR A 462 36.60 0.65 11.26
CA THR A 462 38.04 0.92 11.04
C THR A 462 38.68 1.16 12.38
N LEU A 463 39.43 0.15 12.84
CA LEU A 463 40.18 0.24 14.09
C LEU A 463 41.24 1.35 14.00
N PRO A 464 41.36 2.24 14.99
CA PRO A 464 42.42 3.24 15.04
C PRO A 464 43.78 2.55 15.26
N THR A 465 44.85 3.23 14.82
CA THR A 465 46.20 2.80 15.12
C THR A 465 46.36 2.72 16.64
N GLY A 466 46.88 1.61 17.14
CA GLY A 466 46.97 1.35 18.59
C GLY A 466 45.96 0.32 19.09
N LEU A 467 44.95 -0.06 18.26
CA LEU A 467 44.07 -1.19 18.54
C LEU A 467 44.32 -2.34 17.55
N THR A 468 44.28 -3.56 18.04
CA THR A 468 44.41 -4.76 17.21
C THR A 468 43.21 -5.67 17.46
N PHE A 469 42.58 -6.19 16.39
CA PHE A 469 41.51 -7.17 16.49
C PHE A 469 42.00 -8.49 17.10
N VAL A 470 41.25 -9.06 18.02
CA VAL A 470 41.57 -10.34 18.66
C VAL A 470 40.59 -11.42 18.21
N SER A 471 39.29 -11.22 18.42
CA SER A 471 38.27 -12.23 18.10
C SER A 471 36.86 -11.62 18.06
N SER A 472 35.91 -12.35 17.49
CA SER A 472 34.47 -12.06 17.57
C SER A 472 33.70 -13.35 17.66
N ALA A 473 32.81 -13.45 18.64
CA ALA A 473 31.85 -14.58 18.74
C ALA A 473 30.72 -14.44 17.71
N ASP A 474 30.44 -13.21 17.27
CA ASP A 474 29.39 -12.89 16.29
C ASP A 474 29.89 -12.95 14.84
N GLY A 475 31.12 -13.46 14.61
CA GLY A 475 31.67 -13.72 13.28
C GLY A 475 32.25 -12.51 12.55
N CYS A 476 32.50 -11.39 13.24
CA CYS A 476 33.25 -10.28 12.63
C CYS A 476 34.70 -10.70 12.36
N THR A 477 35.26 -10.26 11.24
CA THR A 477 36.63 -10.54 10.80
C THR A 477 37.35 -9.26 10.49
N ALA A 478 38.70 -9.25 10.63
CA ALA A 478 39.52 -8.10 10.31
C ALA A 478 40.57 -8.42 9.25
N SER A 479 40.88 -7.47 8.38
CA SER A 479 41.98 -7.47 7.45
C SER A 479 42.78 -6.18 7.69
N GLY A 480 43.89 -6.29 8.43
CA GLY A 480 44.56 -5.13 8.97
C GLY A 480 43.67 -4.39 9.97
N GLN A 481 43.48 -3.08 9.76
CA GLN A 481 42.62 -2.24 10.59
C GLN A 481 41.15 -2.23 10.13
N ALA A 482 40.85 -2.78 8.94
CA ALA A 482 39.47 -2.85 8.43
C ALA A 482 38.77 -4.09 8.98
N LEU A 483 37.62 -3.87 9.65
CA LEU A 483 36.79 -4.92 10.24
C LEU A 483 35.44 -4.95 9.52
N THR A 484 34.96 -6.16 9.28
CA THR A 484 33.64 -6.40 8.67
C THR A 484 32.88 -7.45 9.47
N CYS A 485 31.63 -7.19 9.78
CA CYS A 485 30.74 -8.12 10.45
C CYS A 485 29.80 -8.85 9.46
N PRO A 486 29.25 -10.02 9.82
CA PRO A 486 28.30 -10.73 8.99
C PRO A 486 27.13 -9.85 8.58
N THR A 487 26.73 -9.93 7.30
CA THR A 487 25.59 -9.18 6.77
C THR A 487 24.27 -9.72 7.35
N ALA A 488 23.47 -8.86 7.93
CA ALA A 488 22.10 -9.21 8.27
C ALA A 488 21.23 -9.09 7.01
N ALA A 489 20.69 -10.21 6.51
CA ALA A 489 19.95 -10.26 5.26
C ALA A 489 18.67 -9.41 5.31
N ARG A 490 18.03 -9.30 6.47
CA ARG A 490 16.86 -8.46 6.74
C ARG A 490 16.89 -7.94 8.18
N LEU A 491 16.52 -6.69 8.36
CA LEU A 491 16.23 -6.09 9.64
C LEU A 491 14.84 -5.46 9.57
N ALA A 492 13.93 -5.95 10.41
CA ALA A 492 12.57 -5.43 10.43
C ALA A 492 12.53 -3.99 10.98
N ALA A 493 11.55 -3.22 10.53
CA ALA A 493 11.30 -1.89 11.07
C ALA A 493 11.17 -1.92 12.60
N SER A 494 11.83 -0.99 13.28
CA SER A 494 11.95 -0.88 14.73
C SER A 494 12.78 -1.98 15.43
N ALA A 495 13.31 -2.96 14.69
CA ALA A 495 14.18 -4.00 15.23
C ALA A 495 15.64 -3.53 15.33
N SER A 496 16.44 -4.31 16.07
CA SER A 496 17.88 -4.09 16.20
C SER A 496 18.66 -5.38 16.04
N VAL A 497 19.88 -5.28 15.53
CA VAL A 497 20.86 -6.35 15.48
C VAL A 497 22.18 -5.84 16.05
N SER A 498 22.92 -6.69 16.73
CA SER A 498 24.18 -6.29 17.36
C SER A 498 25.29 -7.28 17.06
N TRP A 499 26.50 -6.78 17.02
CA TRP A 499 27.75 -7.55 16.93
C TRP A 499 28.71 -7.08 17.99
N THR A 500 29.46 -8.02 18.57
CA THR A 500 30.53 -7.78 19.52
C THR A 500 31.85 -8.31 18.97
N PHE A 501 32.91 -7.62 19.27
CA PHE A 501 34.26 -8.05 18.94
C PHE A 501 35.26 -7.55 19.98
N ARG A 502 36.31 -8.34 20.18
CA ARG A 502 37.36 -8.08 21.14
C ARG A 502 38.55 -7.49 20.43
N VAL A 503 39.12 -6.43 21.04
CA VAL A 503 40.32 -5.77 20.60
C VAL A 503 41.34 -5.71 21.73
N LYS A 504 42.62 -5.53 21.38
CA LYS A 504 43.72 -5.34 22.31
C LYS A 504 44.34 -3.97 22.10
N LEU A 505 44.51 -3.23 23.20
CA LEU A 505 45.28 -1.99 23.18
C LEU A 505 46.78 -2.32 23.07
N ASP A 506 47.52 -1.61 22.18
CA ASP A 506 48.95 -1.81 22.01
C ASP A 506 49.63 -1.69 23.37
N ALA A 507 50.48 -2.68 23.70
CA ALA A 507 51.23 -2.74 24.97
C ALA A 507 52.24 -1.57 25.12
N ALA A 508 52.64 -0.95 24.02
CA ALA A 508 53.55 0.20 24.00
C ALA A 508 52.81 1.56 23.99
N TYR A 509 51.46 1.57 23.97
CA TYR A 509 50.65 2.78 23.92
C TYR A 509 50.92 3.71 25.11
N GLN A 510 51.07 5.02 24.82
CA GLN A 510 51.45 6.03 25.80
C GLN A 510 50.46 7.20 25.89
N GLY A 511 49.42 7.21 25.00
CA GLY A 511 48.45 8.28 24.95
C GLY A 511 47.41 8.18 26.06
N ASP A 512 46.51 9.15 26.13
CA ASP A 512 45.36 9.19 27.04
C ASP A 512 44.09 8.52 26.48
N GLY A 513 44.17 8.04 25.23
CA GLY A 513 43.06 7.38 24.52
C GLY A 513 42.21 8.33 23.69
N SER A 514 42.49 9.61 23.65
CA SER A 514 41.73 10.59 22.87
C SER A 514 41.84 10.37 21.36
N ASP A 515 42.94 9.76 20.91
CA ASP A 515 43.24 9.39 19.51
C ASP A 515 42.70 7.99 19.13
N LEU A 516 42.06 7.27 20.05
CA LEU A 516 41.54 5.91 19.85
C LEU A 516 40.02 5.88 19.55
N GLY A 517 39.50 6.96 18.97
CA GLY A 517 38.09 6.98 18.50
C GLY A 517 37.87 5.95 17.40
N ASN A 518 37.09 4.91 17.68
CA ASN A 518 36.79 3.82 16.77
C ASN A 518 35.44 4.03 16.06
N VAL A 519 35.43 4.02 14.73
CA VAL A 519 34.31 4.42 13.88
C VAL A 519 33.67 3.20 13.21
N ALA A 520 32.38 2.99 13.45
CA ALA A 520 31.55 2.04 12.73
C ALA A 520 30.66 2.76 11.72
N LYS A 521 30.42 2.12 10.58
CA LYS A 521 29.52 2.58 9.53
C LYS A 521 28.56 1.46 9.14
N VAL A 522 27.26 1.79 8.96
CA VAL A 522 26.26 0.90 8.40
C VAL A 522 25.92 1.30 6.97
N THR A 523 25.65 0.31 6.13
CA THR A 523 25.08 0.45 4.77
C THR A 523 24.03 -0.61 4.55
N HIS A 524 23.06 -0.35 3.68
CA HIS A 524 21.97 -1.25 3.33
C HIS A 524 21.37 -0.89 1.96
N ASP A 525 20.46 -1.72 1.41
CA ASP A 525 19.96 -1.59 0.03
C ASP A 525 18.69 -0.73 -0.10
N VAL A 526 18.09 -0.27 1.01
CA VAL A 526 16.85 0.52 1.00
C VAL A 526 17.19 2.01 1.09
N SER A 527 16.34 2.88 0.52
CA SER A 527 16.54 4.33 0.64
C SER A 527 16.48 4.78 2.09
N ASP A 528 17.52 5.47 2.53
CA ASP A 528 17.67 6.04 3.87
C ASP A 528 17.65 7.57 3.79
N PRO A 529 16.71 8.23 4.47
CA PRO A 529 16.61 9.68 4.45
C PRO A 529 17.56 10.39 5.44
N ASP A 530 18.09 9.68 6.43
CA ASP A 530 18.99 10.22 7.45
C ASP A 530 20.33 9.50 7.49
N LEU A 531 21.20 9.83 6.54
CA LEU A 531 22.56 9.28 6.48
C LEU A 531 23.46 9.77 7.62
N THR A 532 23.06 10.73 8.43
CA THR A 532 23.87 11.27 9.53
C THR A 532 23.99 10.30 10.70
N ASN A 533 23.00 9.43 10.89
CA ASN A 533 23.00 8.40 11.94
C ASN A 533 23.60 7.05 11.48
N ASN A 534 24.08 6.96 10.22
CA ASN A 534 24.69 5.74 9.66
C ASN A 534 26.16 5.58 10.07
N THR A 535 26.68 6.48 10.90
CA THR A 535 28.06 6.44 11.42
C THR A 535 28.06 6.69 12.93
N SER A 536 28.84 5.90 13.66
CA SER A 536 29.00 6.07 15.10
C SER A 536 30.42 5.89 15.52
N THR A 537 30.93 6.79 16.37
CA THR A 537 32.25 6.73 16.95
C THR A 537 32.14 6.36 18.43
N ALA A 538 32.95 5.41 18.86
CA ALA A 538 33.07 5.06 20.27
C ALA A 538 34.51 5.29 20.74
N ALA A 539 34.65 5.87 21.91
CA ALA A 539 35.91 5.87 22.66
C ALA A 539 36.11 4.48 23.31
N LEU A 540 37.17 4.36 24.07
CA LEU A 540 37.43 3.22 24.95
C LEU A 540 36.29 3.03 25.97
N PRO A 541 36.26 1.88 26.70
CA PRO A 541 35.39 1.72 27.86
C PRO A 541 35.50 2.90 28.85
N PRO A 542 34.48 3.12 29.71
CA PRO A 542 34.47 4.23 30.64
C PRO A 542 35.78 4.35 31.47
N GLY A 543 36.31 5.55 31.59
CA GLY A 543 37.54 5.82 32.30
C GLY A 543 38.82 5.95 31.45
N GLY A 544 38.70 5.65 30.11
CA GLY A 544 39.81 5.84 29.17
C GLY A 544 40.99 4.89 29.39
N VAL A 545 42.23 5.41 29.35
CA VAL A 545 43.48 4.62 29.48
C VAL A 545 44.00 4.71 30.92
N ARG A 546 44.32 3.56 31.53
CA ARG A 546 45.11 3.49 32.75
C ARG A 546 46.58 3.64 32.42
N ALA A 547 47.37 4.09 33.43
CA ALA A 547 48.80 4.09 33.35
C ALA A 547 49.36 2.69 33.02
N PRO A 548 50.39 2.57 32.16
CA PRO A 548 51.05 1.30 31.86
C PRO A 548 51.50 0.56 33.14
N SER A 549 51.44 -0.76 33.11
CA SER A 549 51.88 -1.61 34.23
C SER A 549 52.68 -2.78 33.71
N ALA A 550 53.92 -2.91 34.19
CA ALA A 550 54.79 -4.08 34.00
C ALA A 550 54.68 -5.05 35.17
N ASP A 551 55.24 -6.22 35.04
CA ASP A 551 55.47 -7.22 36.10
C ASP A 551 56.82 -7.91 35.81
N LEU A 552 57.87 -7.47 36.48
CA LEU A 552 59.25 -7.92 36.27
C LEU A 552 59.58 -9.11 37.17
N VAL A 553 59.67 -10.27 36.60
CA VAL A 553 60.08 -11.49 37.32
C VAL A 553 61.56 -11.73 37.13
N THR A 554 62.30 -11.74 38.23
CA THR A 554 63.78 -11.87 38.22
C THR A 554 64.22 -13.25 38.68
N VAL A 555 65.05 -13.89 37.87
CA VAL A 555 65.68 -15.18 38.20
C VAL A 555 67.15 -15.05 38.12
N LYS A 556 67.91 -15.34 39.21
CA LYS A 556 69.35 -15.34 39.25
C LYS A 556 69.84 -16.75 39.44
N ARG A 557 70.91 -17.10 38.72
CA ARG A 557 71.58 -18.41 38.74
C ARG A 557 73.09 -18.27 38.58
N THR A 558 73.84 -19.21 39.11
CA THR A 558 75.23 -19.46 38.70
C THR A 558 75.27 -20.27 37.43
N THR A 559 76.12 -19.97 36.48
CA THR A 559 76.29 -20.72 35.22
C THR A 559 77.63 -21.53 35.19
N THR A 560 78.42 -21.46 36.23
CA THR A 560 79.67 -22.29 36.40
C THR A 560 79.28 -23.64 37.03
N ASN A 561 79.73 -24.72 36.44
CA ASN A 561 79.44 -26.07 36.92
C ASN A 561 80.40 -26.45 38.05
N GLY A 562 79.89 -27.13 39.07
CA GLY A 562 80.68 -27.60 40.21
C GLY A 562 80.87 -26.53 41.30
N GLN A 563 81.58 -26.88 42.38
CA GLN A 563 81.94 -26.01 43.49
C GLN A 563 83.14 -25.14 43.13
N VAL A 564 83.19 -23.95 43.66
CA VAL A 564 84.33 -23.00 43.50
C VAL A 564 85.16 -22.99 44.82
N ALA A 565 86.43 -22.80 44.71
CA ALA A 565 87.36 -22.56 45.85
C ALA A 565 87.56 -21.07 46.12
N PRO A 566 87.97 -20.64 47.33
CA PRO A 566 88.40 -19.26 47.56
C PRO A 566 89.44 -18.82 46.56
N GLY A 567 89.27 -17.63 46.00
CA GLY A 567 90.09 -17.08 44.91
C GLY A 567 89.69 -17.42 43.50
N GLU A 568 88.80 -18.37 43.30
CA GLU A 568 88.28 -18.75 41.96
C GLU A 568 87.19 -17.83 41.47
N GLU A 569 87.00 -17.79 40.13
CA GLU A 569 86.03 -16.94 39.45
C GLU A 569 84.90 -17.76 38.95
N TYR A 570 83.69 -17.16 38.93
CA TYR A 570 82.49 -17.77 38.40
C TYR A 570 81.50 -16.72 37.88
N PHE A 571 80.43 -17.18 37.21
CA PHE A 571 79.44 -16.31 36.58
C PHE A 571 78.10 -16.40 37.27
N TYR A 572 77.49 -15.23 37.46
CA TYR A 572 76.10 -15.07 37.68
C TYR A 572 75.36 -14.69 36.36
N ARG A 573 74.26 -15.33 36.13
CA ARG A 573 73.27 -14.93 35.10
C ARG A 573 72.05 -14.48 35.79
N VAL A 574 71.57 -13.24 35.47
CA VAL A 574 70.35 -12.67 35.94
C VAL A 574 69.41 -12.56 34.72
N THR A 575 68.24 -13.17 34.78
CA THR A 575 67.22 -13.11 33.75
C THR A 575 66.00 -12.36 34.31
N VAL A 576 65.52 -11.36 33.58
CA VAL A 576 64.34 -10.60 33.91
C VAL A 576 63.33 -10.79 32.81
N ALA A 577 62.12 -11.24 33.14
CA ALA A 577 61.00 -11.41 32.25
C ALA A 577 59.88 -10.42 32.60
N ASN A 578 59.23 -9.82 31.59
CA ASN A 578 58.05 -8.99 31.79
C ASN A 578 56.79 -9.83 31.63
N ARG A 579 56.07 -10.08 32.71
CA ARG A 579 54.75 -10.80 32.72
C ARG A 579 53.57 -9.86 32.77
N GLY A 580 53.79 -8.56 32.85
CA GLY A 580 52.75 -7.54 32.86
C GLY A 580 52.13 -7.32 31.48
N PRO A 581 51.00 -6.63 31.45
CA PRO A 581 50.28 -6.37 30.19
C PRO A 581 50.99 -5.31 29.32
N SER A 582 51.71 -4.36 29.93
CA SER A 582 52.34 -3.26 29.24
C SER A 582 53.85 -3.47 29.00
N VAL A 583 54.43 -2.76 28.08
CA VAL A 583 55.88 -2.73 27.83
C VAL A 583 56.60 -2.14 29.04
N ALA A 584 57.55 -2.87 29.61
CA ALA A 584 58.49 -2.33 30.60
C ALA A 584 59.56 -1.51 29.90
N ARG A 585 59.80 -0.27 30.36
CA ARG A 585 60.76 0.66 29.78
C ARG A 585 61.93 0.84 30.68
N ALA A 586 63.11 1.02 30.06
CA ALA A 586 64.38 1.24 30.74
C ALA A 586 64.68 0.18 31.84
N VAL A 587 64.50 -1.09 31.50
CA VAL A 587 64.66 -2.23 32.41
C VAL A 587 66.08 -2.39 32.78
N ARG A 588 66.39 -2.37 34.10
CA ARG A 588 67.76 -2.45 34.68
C ARG A 588 67.70 -3.44 35.85
N ILE A 589 68.89 -3.92 36.22
CA ILE A 589 69.07 -4.63 37.47
C ILE A 589 70.12 -3.94 38.33
N THR A 590 69.93 -4.03 39.63
CA THR A 590 70.91 -3.71 40.67
C THR A 590 71.26 -4.96 41.47
N ASP A 591 72.52 -5.18 41.77
CA ASP A 591 72.99 -6.38 42.40
C ASP A 591 74.10 -5.98 43.43
N PRO A 592 73.75 -5.71 44.68
CA PRO A 592 74.68 -5.45 45.75
C PRO A 592 75.45 -6.75 46.08
N LEU A 593 76.75 -6.77 45.73
CA LEU A 593 77.62 -7.93 45.99
C LEU A 593 77.82 -8.14 47.48
N PRO A 594 77.74 -9.37 48.04
CA PRO A 594 78.21 -9.74 49.34
C PRO A 594 79.66 -9.39 49.54
N THR A 595 80.04 -9.12 50.81
CA THR A 595 81.45 -8.75 51.14
C THR A 595 82.46 -9.79 50.71
N SER A 596 82.10 -11.03 50.62
CA SER A 596 82.89 -12.19 50.15
C SER A 596 83.15 -12.25 48.65
N LEU A 597 82.45 -11.35 47.84
CA LEU A 597 82.62 -11.35 46.40
C LEU A 597 83.22 -10.07 45.87
N THR A 598 84.08 -10.21 44.84
CA THR A 598 84.63 -9.11 44.07
C THR A 598 84.18 -9.23 42.63
N PHE A 599 83.70 -8.10 42.02
CA PHE A 599 83.34 -8.05 40.60
C PHE A 599 84.61 -8.12 39.73
N VAL A 600 84.55 -8.90 38.68
CA VAL A 600 85.67 -9.08 37.76
C VAL A 600 85.44 -8.40 36.43
N SER A 601 84.34 -8.79 35.75
CA SER A 601 84.04 -8.29 34.43
C SER A 601 82.56 -8.67 34.00
N SER A 602 82.10 -8.01 32.99
CA SER A 602 80.82 -8.41 32.27
C SER A 602 80.99 -8.15 30.77
N ALA A 603 80.61 -9.12 29.97
CA ALA A 603 80.54 -8.96 28.54
C ALA A 603 79.24 -8.30 28.12
N ASP A 604 78.18 -8.28 28.96
CA ASP A 604 76.87 -7.71 28.73
C ASP A 604 76.79 -6.24 29.25
N GLY A 605 77.94 -5.55 29.47
CA GLY A 605 77.96 -4.14 29.81
C GLY A 605 77.57 -3.82 31.25
N CYS A 606 77.54 -4.78 32.17
CA CYS A 606 77.36 -4.47 33.59
C CYS A 606 78.56 -3.72 34.17
N THR A 607 78.29 -2.74 35.00
CA THR A 607 79.32 -1.88 35.66
C THR A 607 79.23 -1.98 37.17
N LEU A 608 80.36 -1.75 37.86
CA LEU A 608 80.38 -1.74 39.31
C LEU A 608 80.55 -0.29 39.84
N ALA A 609 79.70 0.11 40.74
CA ALA A 609 79.77 1.33 41.51
C ALA A 609 79.73 0.99 43.01
N GLY A 610 80.86 1.26 43.73
CA GLY A 610 81.02 0.78 45.11
C GLY A 610 80.97 -0.77 45.17
N ARG A 611 79.93 -1.37 45.74
CA ARG A 611 79.73 -2.82 45.77
C ARG A 611 78.47 -3.25 44.98
N THR A 612 77.82 -2.35 44.25
CA THR A 612 76.65 -2.63 43.49
C THR A 612 76.94 -2.79 42.00
N VAL A 613 76.69 -3.94 41.42
CA VAL A 613 76.67 -4.19 39.98
C VAL A 613 75.38 -3.69 39.40
N THR A 614 75.47 -2.89 38.35
CA THR A 614 74.27 -2.39 37.59
C THR A 614 74.38 -2.83 36.14
N CYS A 615 73.32 -3.44 35.60
CA CYS A 615 73.21 -3.84 34.21
C CYS A 615 72.01 -3.19 33.55
N GLY A 616 72.08 -2.88 32.24
CA GLY A 616 71.10 -2.16 31.47
C GLY A 616 71.35 -0.65 31.41
N PRO A 617 70.32 0.20 31.04
CA PRO A 617 68.96 -0.20 30.81
C PRO A 617 68.72 -0.86 29.43
N VAL A 618 67.81 -1.83 29.35
CA VAL A 618 67.22 -2.26 28.13
C VAL A 618 66.02 -1.33 27.85
N ALA A 619 66.03 -0.67 26.70
CA ALA A 619 65.07 0.39 26.39
C ALA A 619 63.60 -0.05 26.52
N THR A 620 63.28 -1.25 26.01
CA THR A 620 61.93 -1.82 26.08
C THR A 620 61.99 -3.34 26.25
N LEU A 621 61.09 -3.86 27.11
CA LEU A 621 60.84 -5.30 27.28
C LEU A 621 59.36 -5.54 27.15
N THR A 622 58.95 -6.14 26.01
CA THR A 622 57.52 -6.39 25.72
C THR A 622 56.91 -7.46 26.63
N PRO A 623 55.58 -7.50 26.80
CA PRO A 623 54.90 -8.57 27.53
C PRO A 623 55.33 -9.96 27.05
N GLY A 624 55.68 -10.85 27.98
CA GLY A 624 56.14 -12.22 27.71
C GLY A 624 57.61 -12.34 27.31
N ALA A 625 58.30 -11.22 27.03
CA ALA A 625 59.74 -11.22 26.69
C ALA A 625 60.60 -11.27 27.93
N ALA A 626 61.87 -11.75 27.75
CA ALA A 626 62.89 -11.77 28.78
C ALA A 626 64.22 -11.26 28.25
N THR A 627 65.02 -10.68 29.13
CA THR A 627 66.40 -10.28 28.88
C THR A 627 67.30 -10.86 29.95
N SER A 628 68.57 -11.00 29.66
CA SER A 628 69.55 -11.57 30.61
C SER A 628 70.87 -10.85 30.58
N TRP A 629 71.52 -10.77 31.72
CA TRP A 629 72.85 -10.25 31.85
C TRP A 629 73.68 -11.29 32.58
N THR A 630 74.96 -11.42 32.17
CA THR A 630 75.96 -12.30 32.78
C THR A 630 77.15 -11.43 33.22
N PHE A 631 77.60 -11.62 34.44
CA PHE A 631 78.78 -10.99 34.95
C PHE A 631 79.57 -11.96 35.77
N ARG A 632 80.89 -11.76 35.79
CA ARG A 632 81.86 -12.60 36.44
C ARG A 632 82.32 -11.97 37.77
N VAL A 633 82.31 -12.79 38.80
CA VAL A 633 82.72 -12.46 40.14
C VAL A 633 83.82 -13.43 40.60
N ARG A 634 84.60 -13.01 41.59
CA ARG A 634 85.63 -13.83 42.25
C ARG A 634 85.24 -13.99 43.71
N LEU A 635 85.24 -15.24 44.20
CA LEU A 635 85.20 -15.46 45.63
C LEU A 635 86.46 -15.00 46.27
N ASN A 636 86.40 -14.20 47.28
CA ASN A 636 87.59 -13.64 47.91
C ASN A 636 88.55 -14.76 48.38
N ALA A 637 89.89 -14.58 48.29
CA ALA A 637 90.85 -15.65 48.61
C ALA A 637 90.94 -15.94 50.13
N ASP A 638 90.54 -14.96 50.95
CA ASP A 638 90.45 -15.07 52.42
C ASP A 638 89.07 -15.60 52.93
N TYR A 639 88.20 -15.97 52.03
CA TYR A 639 86.86 -16.55 52.41
C TYR A 639 87.06 -17.92 53.05
N SER A 640 86.50 -18.07 54.26
CA SER A 640 86.71 -19.30 55.08
C SER A 640 85.34 -20.00 55.40
N GLY A 641 84.23 -19.48 54.90
CA GLY A 641 82.91 -20.05 55.09
C GLY A 641 82.60 -21.24 54.16
N ASP A 642 81.51 -21.92 54.34
CA ASP A 642 81.04 -23.03 53.50
C ASP A 642 80.21 -22.62 52.25
N GLY A 643 80.02 -21.30 52.02
CA GLY A 643 79.27 -20.73 50.88
C GLY A 643 77.80 -20.50 51.08
N THR A 644 77.22 -20.98 52.18
CA THR A 644 75.74 -20.81 52.45
C THR A 644 75.35 -19.37 52.79
N ASP A 645 76.31 -18.62 53.31
CA ASP A 645 76.19 -17.20 53.66
C ASP A 645 76.46 -16.25 52.48
N VAL A 646 76.93 -16.79 51.33
CA VAL A 646 77.18 -16.01 50.12
C VAL A 646 75.92 -15.92 49.27
N LEU A 647 74.83 -15.44 49.89
CA LEU A 647 73.57 -15.17 49.17
C LEU A 647 73.65 -13.84 48.41
N ASN A 648 73.69 -13.91 47.09
CA ASN A 648 73.71 -12.72 46.24
C ASN A 648 72.37 -12.47 45.61
N VAL A 649 71.81 -11.26 45.77
CA VAL A 649 70.46 -10.88 45.35
C VAL A 649 70.53 -9.77 44.29
N ALA A 650 69.93 -10.00 43.16
CA ALA A 650 69.70 -9.01 42.12
C ALA A 650 68.27 -8.57 42.11
N THR A 651 68.00 -7.29 41.97
CA THR A 651 66.68 -6.72 41.90
C THR A 651 66.50 -5.98 40.56
N ALA A 652 65.45 -6.28 39.84
CA ALA A 652 65.07 -5.57 38.62
C ALA A 652 64.22 -4.35 38.95
N ASP A 653 64.35 -3.33 38.09
CA ASP A 653 63.54 -2.09 38.12
C ASP A 653 63.31 -1.59 36.71
N ALA A 654 62.23 -0.83 36.49
CA ALA A 654 61.86 -0.20 35.23
C ALA A 654 61.19 1.16 35.48
N ASP A 655 61.13 2.01 34.44
CA ASP A 655 60.38 3.27 34.49
C ASP A 655 58.85 3.02 34.41
N THR A 656 58.44 1.85 33.87
CA THR A 656 57.04 1.42 33.90
C THR A 656 56.76 0.81 35.28
N ALA A 657 55.69 1.31 35.93
CA ALA A 657 55.30 0.85 37.24
C ALA A 657 55.05 -0.66 37.31
N ASP A 658 55.62 -1.31 38.32
CA ASP A 658 55.43 -2.71 38.63
C ASP A 658 54.70 -2.81 39.99
N PRO A 659 53.45 -3.27 40.01
CA PRO A 659 52.71 -3.36 41.26
C PRO A 659 53.06 -4.60 42.12
N ASP A 660 53.71 -5.64 41.52
CA ASP A 660 54.18 -6.82 42.24
C ASP A 660 55.70 -6.84 42.39
N THR A 661 56.21 -5.94 43.23
CA THR A 661 57.63 -5.83 43.53
C THR A 661 58.21 -7.04 44.26
N GLY A 662 57.39 -7.95 44.77
CA GLY A 662 57.82 -9.14 45.49
C GLY A 662 58.57 -10.18 44.66
N ASN A 663 58.33 -10.18 43.31
CA ASN A 663 59.00 -11.08 42.39
C ASN A 663 60.14 -10.43 41.58
N ASN A 664 60.42 -9.13 41.83
CA ASN A 664 61.48 -8.37 41.15
C ASN A 664 62.89 -8.76 41.58
N SER A 665 63.01 -9.58 42.61
CA SER A 665 64.36 -10.02 43.12
C SER A 665 64.61 -11.49 42.87
N GLY A 666 65.75 -11.81 42.42
CA GLY A 666 66.23 -13.19 42.28
C GLY A 666 67.59 -13.38 43.03
N SER A 667 67.79 -14.49 43.67
CA SER A 667 68.98 -14.77 44.48
C SER A 667 69.68 -16.07 44.03
N ALA A 668 70.97 -16.10 44.21
CA ALA A 668 71.79 -17.32 44.05
C ALA A 668 72.94 -17.33 45.02
N THR A 669 73.31 -18.45 45.45
CA THR A 669 74.55 -18.69 46.27
C THR A 669 75.76 -18.94 45.36
N VAL A 670 76.87 -19.46 45.85
CA VAL A 670 77.98 -19.95 45.07
C VAL A 670 77.61 -21.16 44.17
N PRO A 671 78.41 -21.47 43.06
CA PRO A 671 78.14 -22.67 42.27
C PRO A 671 78.15 -23.95 43.11
N GLY A 672 77.13 -24.84 42.84
CA GLY A 672 77.01 -26.06 43.62
C GLY A 672 76.46 -25.87 45.04
N GLY A 673 76.18 -24.61 45.48
CA GLY A 673 75.60 -24.28 46.80
C GLY A 673 76.56 -24.40 47.94
N ARG A 674 77.76 -24.81 47.71
CA ARG A 674 78.88 -24.94 48.71
C ARG A 674 80.20 -24.63 48.07
N VAL A 675 81.19 -24.18 48.92
CA VAL A 675 82.55 -23.90 48.53
C VAL A 675 83.45 -25.09 48.70
N LYS A 676 84.40 -25.35 47.75
CA LYS A 676 85.38 -26.40 47.90
C LYS A 676 86.27 -26.02 49.09
N PRO A 677 86.73 -27.01 49.90
CA PRO A 677 87.73 -26.74 50.93
C PRO A 677 88.97 -26.09 50.29
N PRO A 678 89.58 -25.12 50.97
CA PRO A 678 90.88 -24.55 50.49
C PRO A 678 91.92 -25.64 50.41
N THR A 679 92.67 -25.77 49.26
CA THR A 679 93.78 -26.62 49.10
C THR A 679 95.04 -25.78 49.17
N ALA A 680 95.85 -26.00 50.22
CA ALA A 680 97.20 -25.44 50.25
C ALA A 680 98.22 -26.40 49.61
N ASP A 681 99.04 -25.95 48.70
CA ASP A 681 100.24 -26.64 48.19
C ASP A 681 101.42 -26.21 49.01
N LEU A 682 101.88 -27.01 49.98
CA LEU A 682 103.04 -26.74 50.84
C LEU A 682 104.24 -27.43 50.24
N GLU A 683 105.07 -26.70 49.57
CA GLU A 683 106.39 -27.18 49.11
C GLU A 683 107.43 -27.08 50.24
N PHE A 684 107.94 -28.27 50.74
CA PHE A 684 108.96 -28.34 51.78
C PHE A 684 110.35 -28.43 51.08
N GLY A 685 111.18 -27.36 51.06
CA GLY A 685 112.56 -27.40 50.68
C GLY A 685 113.44 -27.75 51.88
N LYS A 686 114.03 -28.95 51.88
CA LYS A 686 115.02 -29.34 52.90
C LYS A 686 116.43 -29.12 52.31
N THR A 687 117.14 -28.14 52.75
CA THR A 687 118.58 -27.95 52.50
C THR A 687 119.41 -28.71 53.50
N ALA A 688 120.27 -29.65 53.03
CA ALA A 688 121.23 -30.33 53.88
C ALA A 688 122.47 -29.42 54.01
N GLU A 689 122.82 -29.01 55.20
CA GLU A 689 124.18 -28.38 55.50
C GLU A 689 125.18 -29.48 55.61
N ASN A 690 126.18 -29.47 54.71
CA ASN A 690 127.42 -30.23 54.83
C ASN A 690 128.37 -29.44 55.72
N THR A 691 128.70 -29.96 56.92
CA THR A 691 129.83 -29.52 57.70
C THR A 691 131.04 -30.32 57.26
N PRO A 692 132.12 -29.73 56.86
CA PRO A 692 133.38 -30.38 56.68
C PRO A 692 134.13 -30.55 58.02
N THR A 693 134.79 -31.64 58.24
CA THR A 693 135.73 -31.89 59.27
C THR A 693 136.95 -31.02 59.18
#